data_7a98717ab715eafe6c7cce98af5255fe
#
_entry.id   7a98717ab715eafe6c7cce98af5255fe
#
_cell.length_a   1.000
_cell.length_b   1.000
_cell.length_c   1.000
_cell.angle_alpha   90.00
_cell.angle_beta   90.00
_cell.angle_gamma   90.00
#
_symmetry.space_group_name_H-M   'P 1'
#
loop_
_entity.id
_entity.type
_entity.pdbx_description
1 polymer ?
#
loop_
_entity_poly.entity_id
_entity_poly.type
_entity_poly.pdbx_seq_one_letter_code
_entity_poly.pdbx_strand_id
1 'polypeptide(L)'
;MEEKIDRYEPQAIEKKWQEKWEKEAVYKTEADPSRPKYYALEMFPYPSGNLHMGHVRNYSIGDVMARYKTMEGFNVLHPMGFDSFGMPAENAAIKHGVRPGDWTHENIANMEKQQRAMGLSYDWDREVKTCEPDYYKWTQWLFELFYKRGLAYKKEASVNWCDTCGTVLANEQVIDGKCWRCDNEVHKKDLSQWFLKITDYADQLLKDLELLKGWPERVKTMQTNWIGRSEGLELTFEVPEMGEKLAVYTTRPDTAYGITFVALAAEHPLVEKIIKDSPKAAEIKVFCNKTRNQNDIERTSSESEKEGIATGVYAINPFNGNKAELWVTNYVLAEYGTGAVMGVPSEDARDWMFAKKYDIPIILTLQPKGTELKLEEMTEPYTDKDGILVNSAEFTGMEIHKAMSAIMDKAENEGFGKRRVNYRLRDWLISRQRYWGAPIPVINCPHCGEVLVPEEDLPVKLPENVSFDQGAVSPLAQCEAFVNCKCPKCGADAKRETDTMDTFICSSWYYLRYTDPKNNKMPFAKDKVNYWAPVDQYIGGIEHAILHLLYSRFFTKVLHDAGLVDFTEPFHNLLTQGMVLKDGSKMSKSKGNVVSPEEIIGKYGADTARLFILFAAPVDRDLDWSDQGVEGAYRFLGRVWRILLHFEDAVKAGGTMEPGSLTPEEKDFRRILHTTIKKVTEDVRDRFMFNTAVSSVMELVNALYQFQDRTISGALVRETAENLLKLLAPFAPHITEELWHRLFPNAGSVHQARWPQYDEAALVQDEIEIVLQINGKVRGRVTIPAEADRKAMEEAVMALPKAKQFIEGKMVVKIICVPKKLVNIVVK
;
A
#
# COMPACT_ATOMS: atom_id res chain seq x y z
N MET A 1 -19.62 -24.10 39.00
CA MET A 1 -20.15 -22.74 39.22
C MET A 1 -19.08 -21.81 38.74
N GLU A 2 -19.27 -21.17 37.58
CA GLU A 2 -18.36 -20.12 37.13
C GLU A 2 -18.45 -18.96 38.14
N GLU A 3 -17.29 -18.49 38.61
CA GLU A 3 -17.21 -17.34 39.51
C GLU A 3 -17.78 -16.12 38.77
N LYS A 4 -18.84 -15.50 39.32
CA LYS A 4 -19.38 -14.26 38.77
C LYS A 4 -18.36 -13.15 38.96
N ILE A 5 -17.78 -12.68 37.85
CA ILE A 5 -16.89 -11.53 37.83
C ILE A 5 -17.75 -10.27 37.99
N ASP A 6 -17.81 -9.73 39.19
CA ASP A 6 -18.60 -8.52 39.49
C ASP A 6 -17.88 -7.23 39.12
N ARG A 7 -16.55 -7.31 38.89
CA ARG A 7 -15.71 -6.19 38.50
C ARG A 7 -15.11 -6.46 37.10
N TYR A 8 -14.94 -5.42 36.28
CA TYR A 8 -14.26 -5.57 35.00
C TYR A 8 -12.77 -5.86 35.21
N GLU A 9 -12.38 -7.08 34.93
CA GLU A 9 -11.01 -7.59 35.05
C GLU A 9 -10.55 -8.14 33.66
N PRO A 10 -10.02 -7.28 32.81
CA PRO A 10 -9.74 -7.62 31.42
C PRO A 10 -8.84 -8.85 31.27
N GLN A 11 -7.78 -9.00 32.05
CA GLN A 11 -6.83 -10.10 31.93
C GLN A 11 -7.49 -11.48 32.16
N ALA A 12 -8.37 -11.58 33.13
CA ALA A 12 -9.09 -12.83 33.43
C ALA A 12 -10.11 -13.14 32.32
N ILE A 13 -10.88 -12.13 31.90
CA ILE A 13 -11.90 -12.25 30.85
C ILE A 13 -11.26 -12.63 29.50
N GLU A 14 -10.21 -11.93 29.11
CA GLU A 14 -9.52 -12.12 27.84
C GLU A 14 -8.91 -13.51 27.75
N LYS A 15 -8.18 -13.93 28.78
CA LYS A 15 -7.59 -15.27 28.84
C LYS A 15 -8.65 -16.38 28.73
N LYS A 16 -9.76 -16.25 29.49
CA LYS A 16 -10.88 -17.20 29.45
C LYS A 16 -11.41 -17.40 28.04
N TRP A 17 -11.67 -16.28 27.31
CA TRP A 17 -12.29 -16.37 26.00
C TRP A 17 -11.29 -16.80 24.92
N GLN A 18 -10.05 -16.36 24.98
CA GLN A 18 -9.00 -16.80 24.05
C GLN A 18 -8.80 -18.33 24.12
N GLU A 19 -8.67 -18.89 25.34
CA GLU A 19 -8.56 -20.34 25.55
C GLU A 19 -9.79 -21.10 25.04
N LYS A 20 -11.00 -20.53 25.24
CA LYS A 20 -12.25 -21.15 24.78
C LYS A 20 -12.36 -21.12 23.26
N TRP A 21 -12.12 -19.99 22.62
CA TRP A 21 -12.17 -19.86 21.16
C TRP A 21 -11.14 -20.77 20.45
N GLU A 22 -9.96 -20.92 21.03
CA GLU A 22 -8.93 -21.82 20.50
C GLU A 22 -9.37 -23.30 20.62
N LYS A 23 -9.84 -23.70 21.81
CA LYS A 23 -10.31 -25.06 22.04
C LYS A 23 -11.50 -25.45 21.15
N GLU A 24 -12.40 -24.53 20.89
CA GLU A 24 -13.59 -24.75 20.08
C GLU A 24 -13.33 -24.51 18.58
N ALA A 25 -12.10 -24.07 18.21
CA ALA A 25 -11.70 -23.75 16.83
C ALA A 25 -12.71 -22.82 16.12
N VAL A 26 -13.17 -21.78 16.82
CA VAL A 26 -14.30 -20.91 16.41
C VAL A 26 -14.04 -20.23 15.06
N TYR A 27 -12.77 -19.94 14.75
CA TYR A 27 -12.36 -19.19 13.55
C TYR A 27 -11.88 -20.10 12.41
N LYS A 28 -11.88 -21.42 12.62
CA LYS A 28 -11.56 -22.37 11.55
C LYS A 28 -12.62 -22.30 10.46
N THR A 29 -12.16 -22.17 9.22
CA THR A 29 -13.07 -22.00 8.09
C THR A 29 -12.72 -22.91 6.91
N GLU A 30 -13.76 -23.45 6.26
CA GLU A 30 -13.67 -24.22 5.04
C GLU A 30 -14.57 -23.62 3.97
N ALA A 31 -14.34 -23.95 2.71
CA ALA A 31 -15.17 -23.49 1.61
C ALA A 31 -16.63 -23.93 1.80
N ASP A 32 -17.56 -22.97 1.78
CA ASP A 32 -19.00 -23.19 1.92
C ASP A 32 -19.76 -22.41 0.85
N PRO A 33 -20.09 -23.04 -0.30
CA PRO A 33 -20.81 -22.38 -1.40
C PRO A 33 -22.23 -21.90 -1.05
N SER A 34 -22.78 -22.32 0.09
CA SER A 34 -24.12 -21.89 0.55
C SER A 34 -24.13 -20.48 1.12
N ARG A 35 -22.98 -19.94 1.45
CA ARG A 35 -22.78 -18.58 1.99
C ARG A 35 -21.88 -17.75 1.07
N PRO A 36 -22.10 -16.44 0.98
CA PRO A 36 -21.17 -15.56 0.29
C PRO A 36 -19.80 -15.61 0.99
N LYS A 37 -18.72 -15.71 0.23
CA LYS A 37 -17.36 -15.72 0.78
C LYS A 37 -16.90 -14.30 1.09
N TYR A 38 -16.01 -14.18 2.06
CA TYR A 38 -15.25 -12.95 2.30
C TYR A 38 -13.83 -13.31 2.74
N TYR A 39 -12.84 -12.82 2.03
CA TYR A 39 -11.44 -13.01 2.36
C TYR A 39 -10.86 -11.68 2.88
N ALA A 40 -10.70 -11.59 4.20
CA ALA A 40 -10.02 -10.49 4.88
C ALA A 40 -8.55 -10.86 5.08
N LEU A 41 -7.63 -9.97 4.71
CA LEU A 41 -6.20 -10.24 4.80
C LEU A 41 -5.43 -8.96 5.14
N GLU A 42 -4.58 -9.02 6.14
CA GLU A 42 -3.56 -8.04 6.43
C GLU A 42 -2.19 -8.51 5.94
N MET A 43 -1.31 -7.56 5.66
CA MET A 43 0.07 -7.87 5.36
C MET A 43 0.71 -8.55 6.58
N PHE A 44 1.25 -9.74 6.37
CA PHE A 44 1.88 -10.50 7.44
C PHE A 44 3.23 -9.91 7.88
N PRO A 45 3.64 -10.09 9.16
CA PRO A 45 4.81 -9.44 9.69
C PRO A 45 6.13 -10.12 9.31
N TYR A 46 7.22 -9.35 9.35
CA TYR A 46 8.59 -9.84 9.35
C TYR A 46 9.00 -10.19 10.79
N PRO A 47 9.36 -11.45 11.12
CA PRO A 47 9.71 -11.86 12.48
C PRO A 47 11.14 -11.47 12.86
N SER A 48 11.42 -10.16 12.88
CA SER A 48 12.73 -9.60 13.27
C SER A 48 12.77 -9.00 14.67
N GLY A 49 11.72 -9.20 15.47
CA GLY A 49 11.57 -8.72 16.84
C GLY A 49 10.11 -8.73 17.28
N ASN A 50 9.78 -8.02 18.36
CA ASN A 50 8.42 -7.91 18.87
C ASN A 50 7.49 -7.11 17.95
N LEU A 51 6.19 -7.37 18.05
CA LEU A 51 5.16 -6.50 17.46
C LEU A 51 5.28 -5.07 18.02
N HIS A 52 4.84 -4.10 17.26
CA HIS A 52 4.72 -2.70 17.67
C HIS A 52 3.28 -2.20 17.45
N MET A 53 2.94 -1.01 17.95
CA MET A 53 1.57 -0.49 17.89
C MET A 53 1.03 -0.30 16.47
N GLY A 54 1.90 -0.15 15.46
CA GLY A 54 1.49 -0.18 14.04
C GLY A 54 0.92 -1.52 13.62
N HIS A 55 1.49 -2.65 14.09
CA HIS A 55 0.92 -3.98 13.88
C HIS A 55 -0.44 -4.14 14.59
N VAL A 56 -0.54 -3.67 15.85
CA VAL A 56 -1.81 -3.68 16.58
C VAL A 56 -2.90 -2.95 15.81
N ARG A 57 -2.56 -1.80 15.20
CA ARG A 57 -3.49 -1.03 14.37
C ARG A 57 -3.93 -1.81 13.15
N ASN A 58 -2.96 -2.32 12.37
CA ASN A 58 -3.22 -3.08 11.15
C ASN A 58 -4.16 -4.27 11.40
N TYR A 59 -3.78 -5.11 12.35
CA TYR A 59 -4.51 -6.34 12.65
C TYR A 59 -5.87 -6.08 13.32
N SER A 60 -5.99 -5.03 14.13
CA SER A 60 -7.29 -4.64 14.69
C SER A 60 -8.27 -4.16 13.62
N ILE A 61 -7.81 -3.43 12.60
CA ILE A 61 -8.64 -2.99 11.48
C ILE A 61 -9.21 -4.20 10.71
N GLY A 62 -8.35 -5.17 10.36
CA GLY A 62 -8.76 -6.37 9.65
C GLY A 62 -9.69 -7.24 10.47
N ASP A 63 -9.41 -7.40 11.76
CA ASP A 63 -10.24 -8.18 12.67
C ASP A 63 -11.65 -7.58 12.85
N VAL A 64 -11.78 -6.25 12.88
CA VAL A 64 -13.11 -5.60 12.86
C VAL A 64 -13.89 -6.01 11.62
N MET A 65 -13.26 -5.98 10.44
CA MET A 65 -13.93 -6.34 9.20
C MET A 65 -14.28 -7.82 9.14
N ALA A 66 -13.37 -8.70 9.57
CA ALA A 66 -13.61 -10.15 9.60
C ALA A 66 -14.80 -10.49 10.52
N ARG A 67 -14.84 -9.93 11.74
CA ARG A 67 -15.95 -10.13 12.69
C ARG A 67 -17.27 -9.55 12.17
N TYR A 68 -17.23 -8.32 11.66
CA TYR A 68 -18.41 -7.67 11.07
C TYR A 68 -19.00 -8.53 9.94
N LYS A 69 -18.17 -9.00 9.00
CA LYS A 69 -18.61 -9.85 7.88
C LYS A 69 -19.14 -11.21 8.34
N THR A 70 -18.54 -11.80 9.37
CA THR A 70 -19.07 -13.02 10.00
C THR A 70 -20.47 -12.77 10.55
N MET A 71 -20.70 -11.66 11.25
CA MET A 71 -22.00 -11.28 11.78
C MET A 71 -23.02 -10.93 10.68
N GLU A 72 -22.56 -10.47 9.50
CA GLU A 72 -23.42 -10.32 8.32
C GLU A 72 -23.79 -11.68 7.67
N GLY A 73 -23.13 -12.77 8.07
CA GLY A 73 -23.41 -14.13 7.61
C GLY A 73 -22.54 -14.62 6.47
N PHE A 74 -21.45 -13.91 6.18
CA PHE A 74 -20.44 -14.36 5.21
C PHE A 74 -19.66 -15.56 5.75
N ASN A 75 -19.14 -16.37 4.81
CA ASN A 75 -18.08 -17.34 5.09
C ASN A 75 -16.75 -16.62 5.01
N VAL A 76 -16.12 -16.35 6.17
CA VAL A 76 -14.95 -15.46 6.26
C VAL A 76 -13.67 -16.28 6.35
N LEU A 77 -12.74 -16.04 5.43
CA LEU A 77 -11.34 -16.48 5.52
C LEU A 77 -10.50 -15.33 6.08
N HIS A 78 -9.90 -15.56 7.26
CA HIS A 78 -9.04 -14.58 7.93
C HIS A 78 -7.77 -15.28 8.44
N PRO A 79 -6.76 -15.51 7.58
CA PRO A 79 -5.54 -16.23 7.93
C PRO A 79 -4.44 -15.29 8.41
N MET A 80 -3.41 -15.87 9.06
CA MET A 80 -2.19 -15.17 9.43
C MET A 80 -0.98 -16.09 9.24
N GLY A 81 0.20 -15.50 9.10
CA GLY A 81 1.48 -16.17 8.96
C GLY A 81 2.63 -15.18 9.09
N PHE A 82 3.81 -15.57 8.60
CA PHE A 82 5.04 -14.81 8.79
C PHE A 82 5.87 -14.77 7.51
N ASP A 83 6.24 -13.56 7.07
CA ASP A 83 7.26 -13.36 6.04
C ASP A 83 8.65 -13.50 6.68
N SER A 84 9.13 -14.72 6.73
CA SER A 84 10.17 -15.12 7.65
C SER A 84 11.56 -15.26 7.01
N PHE A 85 11.67 -15.06 5.69
CA PHE A 85 12.94 -14.92 5.01
C PHE A 85 13.39 -13.46 4.91
N GLY A 86 14.67 -13.25 4.60
CA GLY A 86 15.23 -11.96 4.21
C GLY A 86 16.23 -11.35 5.19
N MET A 87 16.83 -10.27 4.74
CA MET A 87 17.90 -9.55 5.44
C MET A 87 17.60 -9.11 6.88
N PRO A 88 16.36 -8.71 7.24
CA PRO A 88 16.08 -8.25 8.58
C PRO A 88 16.39 -9.28 9.66
N ALA A 89 15.92 -10.51 9.45
CA ALA A 89 16.11 -11.62 10.38
C ALA A 89 17.59 -12.08 10.39
N GLU A 90 18.20 -12.20 9.21
CA GLU A 90 19.61 -12.59 9.09
C GLU A 90 20.55 -11.60 9.76
N ASN A 91 20.39 -10.29 9.50
CA ASN A 91 21.21 -9.26 10.13
C ASN A 91 21.06 -9.22 11.65
N ALA A 92 19.83 -9.42 12.15
CA ALA A 92 19.57 -9.49 13.59
C ALA A 92 20.27 -10.73 14.20
N ALA A 93 20.14 -11.88 13.56
CA ALA A 93 20.77 -13.12 14.01
C ALA A 93 22.30 -13.02 14.04
N ILE A 94 22.92 -12.49 12.99
CA ILE A 94 24.38 -12.26 12.93
C ILE A 94 24.80 -11.32 14.07
N LYS A 95 24.06 -10.22 14.30
CA LYS A 95 24.35 -9.27 15.38
C LYS A 95 24.30 -9.91 16.77
N HIS A 96 23.41 -10.87 16.96
CA HIS A 96 23.25 -11.59 18.24
C HIS A 96 24.11 -12.86 18.35
N GLY A 97 24.86 -13.22 17.29
CA GLY A 97 25.72 -14.40 17.26
C GLY A 97 24.96 -15.75 17.28
N VAL A 98 23.74 -15.77 16.72
CA VAL A 98 22.86 -16.94 16.64
C VAL A 98 22.56 -17.29 15.17
N ARG A 99 22.08 -18.51 14.91
CA ARG A 99 21.69 -18.90 13.54
C ARG A 99 20.42 -18.17 13.12
N PRO A 100 20.31 -17.72 11.85
CA PRO A 100 19.11 -17.02 11.34
C PRO A 100 17.82 -17.80 11.52
N GLY A 101 17.85 -19.13 11.31
CA GLY A 101 16.70 -20.00 11.50
C GLY A 101 16.20 -20.01 12.96
N ASP A 102 17.10 -20.21 13.91
CA ASP A 102 16.77 -20.27 15.35
C ASP A 102 16.18 -18.91 15.80
N TRP A 103 16.84 -17.82 15.45
CA TRP A 103 16.37 -16.45 15.73
C TRP A 103 14.96 -16.19 15.14
N THR A 104 14.76 -16.62 13.90
CA THR A 104 13.48 -16.42 13.20
C THR A 104 12.35 -17.19 13.88
N HIS A 105 12.57 -18.48 14.20
CA HIS A 105 11.55 -19.32 14.86
C HIS A 105 11.22 -18.82 16.27
N GLU A 106 12.20 -18.34 17.02
CA GLU A 106 11.96 -17.74 18.34
C GLU A 106 11.10 -16.48 18.22
N ASN A 107 11.39 -15.61 17.26
CA ASN A 107 10.58 -14.41 17.02
C ASN A 107 9.17 -14.74 16.50
N ILE A 108 9.01 -15.74 15.63
CA ILE A 108 7.71 -16.23 15.19
C ILE A 108 6.87 -16.67 16.41
N ALA A 109 7.41 -17.53 17.25
CA ALA A 109 6.70 -18.02 18.44
C ALA A 109 6.29 -16.87 19.38
N ASN A 110 7.17 -15.88 19.55
CA ASN A 110 6.85 -14.70 20.36
C ASN A 110 5.77 -13.81 19.72
N MET A 111 5.87 -13.53 18.42
CA MET A 111 4.86 -12.73 17.71
C MET A 111 3.50 -13.44 17.68
N GLU A 112 3.47 -14.76 17.46
CA GLU A 112 2.24 -15.55 17.50
C GLU A 112 1.56 -15.45 18.88
N LYS A 113 2.34 -15.57 19.96
CA LYS A 113 1.85 -15.36 21.32
C LYS A 113 1.25 -13.97 21.51
N GLN A 114 1.92 -12.92 20.99
CA GLN A 114 1.42 -11.54 21.06
C GLN A 114 0.14 -11.35 20.24
N GLN A 115 0.03 -11.95 19.05
CA GLN A 115 -1.19 -11.90 18.21
C GLN A 115 -2.36 -12.63 18.86
N ARG A 116 -2.12 -13.81 19.47
CA ARG A 116 -3.13 -14.56 20.24
C ARG A 116 -3.63 -13.75 21.43
N ALA A 117 -2.73 -13.07 22.14
CA ALA A 117 -3.09 -12.20 23.26
C ALA A 117 -3.94 -10.98 22.85
N MET A 118 -3.92 -10.58 21.59
CA MET A 118 -4.83 -9.55 21.04
C MET A 118 -6.26 -10.07 20.80
N GLY A 119 -6.49 -11.39 20.85
CA GLY A 119 -7.78 -12.02 20.60
C GLY A 119 -8.26 -11.85 19.15
N LEU A 120 -7.34 -11.93 18.17
CA LEU A 120 -7.65 -11.80 16.76
C LEU A 120 -8.36 -13.06 16.23
N SER A 121 -9.27 -12.90 15.28
CA SER A 121 -10.11 -13.97 14.72
C SER A 121 -9.42 -14.74 13.59
N TYR A 122 -8.14 -15.07 13.78
CA TYR A 122 -7.37 -15.78 12.75
C TYR A 122 -7.67 -17.28 12.71
N ASP A 123 -7.77 -17.82 11.49
CA ASP A 123 -7.71 -19.27 11.24
C ASP A 123 -6.24 -19.75 11.28
N TRP A 124 -5.74 -20.09 12.46
CA TRP A 124 -4.39 -20.55 12.68
C TRP A 124 -4.05 -21.90 12.01
N ASP A 125 -5.06 -22.69 11.63
CA ASP A 125 -4.85 -23.92 10.84
C ASP A 125 -4.31 -23.63 9.44
N ARG A 126 -4.39 -22.36 9.01
CA ARG A 126 -3.89 -21.88 7.71
C ARG A 126 -2.59 -21.06 7.81
N GLU A 127 -1.95 -21.11 8.97
CA GLU A 127 -0.66 -20.43 9.16
C GLU A 127 0.36 -20.85 8.11
N VAL A 128 1.09 -19.88 7.56
CA VAL A 128 2.24 -20.10 6.69
C VAL A 128 3.48 -19.37 7.23
N LYS A 129 4.64 -19.99 7.08
CA LYS A 129 5.95 -19.44 7.42
C LYS A 129 6.82 -19.54 6.18
N THR A 130 7.19 -18.42 5.58
CA THR A 130 7.86 -18.44 4.27
C THR A 130 9.23 -19.11 4.29
N CYS A 131 9.86 -19.24 5.47
CA CYS A 131 11.14 -19.95 5.64
C CYS A 131 11.02 -21.48 5.78
N GLU A 132 9.80 -22.01 5.89
CA GLU A 132 9.62 -23.45 6.00
C GLU A 132 9.74 -24.15 4.64
N PRO A 133 10.38 -25.33 4.59
CA PRO A 133 10.56 -26.08 3.34
C PRO A 133 9.28 -26.41 2.59
N ASP A 134 8.17 -26.60 3.29
CA ASP A 134 6.85 -26.87 2.71
C ASP A 134 6.21 -25.62 2.04
N TYR A 135 6.68 -24.41 2.40
CA TYR A 135 6.31 -23.18 1.74
C TYR A 135 7.28 -22.84 0.61
N TYR A 136 8.59 -22.71 0.87
CA TYR A 136 9.52 -22.25 -0.17
C TYR A 136 9.80 -23.27 -1.27
N LYS A 137 9.47 -24.56 -1.08
CA LYS A 137 9.35 -25.52 -2.18
C LYS A 137 8.54 -24.95 -3.33
N TRP A 138 7.40 -24.35 -3.01
CA TRP A 138 6.48 -23.79 -4.02
C TRP A 138 6.96 -22.44 -4.56
N THR A 139 7.67 -21.67 -3.76
CA THR A 139 8.37 -20.47 -4.25
C THR A 139 9.43 -20.86 -5.30
N GLN A 140 10.17 -21.93 -5.07
CA GLN A 140 11.13 -22.47 -6.04
C GLN A 140 10.42 -23.03 -7.29
N TRP A 141 9.33 -23.74 -7.13
CA TRP A 141 8.52 -24.24 -8.23
C TRP A 141 7.96 -23.10 -9.09
N LEU A 142 7.51 -22.02 -8.47
CA LEU A 142 7.06 -20.81 -9.18
C LEU A 142 8.21 -20.15 -9.95
N PHE A 143 9.42 -20.08 -9.39
CA PHE A 143 10.60 -19.62 -10.15
C PHE A 143 10.82 -20.47 -11.39
N GLU A 144 10.72 -21.79 -11.28
CA GLU A 144 10.84 -22.69 -12.43
C GLU A 144 9.76 -22.47 -13.48
N LEU A 145 8.51 -22.22 -13.04
CA LEU A 145 7.41 -21.86 -13.94
C LEU A 145 7.75 -20.58 -14.72
N PHE A 146 8.25 -19.54 -14.04
CA PHE A 146 8.68 -18.29 -14.69
C PHE A 146 9.83 -18.54 -15.66
N TYR A 147 10.81 -19.36 -15.30
CA TYR A 147 11.92 -19.73 -16.16
C TYR A 147 11.46 -20.48 -17.43
N LYS A 148 10.62 -21.51 -17.27
CA LYS A 148 10.05 -22.29 -18.38
C LYS A 148 9.21 -21.41 -19.34
N ARG A 149 8.64 -20.33 -18.85
CA ARG A 149 7.90 -19.33 -19.63
C ARG A 149 8.79 -18.22 -20.22
N GLY A 150 10.10 -18.26 -19.99
CA GLY A 150 11.05 -17.25 -20.47
C GLY A 150 10.98 -15.90 -19.72
N LEU A 151 10.31 -15.88 -18.55
CA LEU A 151 10.14 -14.70 -17.70
C LEU A 151 11.24 -14.56 -16.64
N ALA A 152 11.95 -15.64 -16.29
CA ALA A 152 13.14 -15.59 -15.45
C ALA A 152 14.38 -15.80 -16.31
N TYR A 153 15.42 -14.95 -16.14
CA TYR A 153 16.65 -15.01 -16.90
C TYR A 153 17.82 -14.44 -16.13
N LYS A 154 19.04 -14.81 -16.52
CA LYS A 154 20.29 -14.34 -15.91
C LYS A 154 21.07 -13.46 -16.90
N LYS A 155 21.60 -12.34 -16.43
CA LYS A 155 22.48 -11.47 -17.23
C LYS A 155 23.50 -10.77 -16.35
N GLU A 156 24.60 -10.33 -16.95
CA GLU A 156 25.50 -9.34 -16.36
C GLU A 156 24.84 -7.96 -16.42
N ALA A 157 24.82 -7.28 -15.30
CA ALA A 157 24.23 -5.96 -15.16
C ALA A 157 24.95 -5.13 -14.10
N SER A 158 24.98 -3.83 -14.30
CA SER A 158 25.41 -2.87 -13.29
C SER A 158 24.27 -2.70 -12.28
N VAL A 159 24.41 -3.29 -11.11
CA VAL A 159 23.36 -3.40 -10.09
C VAL A 159 23.67 -2.54 -8.87
N ASN A 160 22.63 -2.17 -8.14
CA ASN A 160 22.78 -1.43 -6.88
C ASN A 160 23.36 -2.35 -5.80
N TRP A 161 24.47 -1.99 -5.23
CA TRP A 161 25.16 -2.74 -4.20
C TRP A 161 25.23 -1.97 -2.89
N CYS A 162 24.89 -2.62 -1.79
CA CYS A 162 25.03 -2.08 -0.44
C CYS A 162 26.17 -2.83 0.28
N ASP A 163 27.29 -2.14 0.58
CA ASP A 163 28.45 -2.75 1.27
C ASP A 163 28.11 -3.22 2.68
N THR A 164 27.31 -2.44 3.41
CA THR A 164 26.91 -2.77 4.79
C THR A 164 26.03 -4.02 4.85
N CYS A 165 25.11 -4.16 3.87
CA CYS A 165 24.26 -5.33 3.79
C CYS A 165 24.92 -6.50 3.04
N GLY A 166 26.03 -6.27 2.31
CA GLY A 166 26.74 -7.27 1.53
C GLY A 166 25.92 -7.91 0.42
N THR A 167 25.03 -7.13 -0.22
CA THR A 167 24.09 -7.68 -1.21
C THR A 167 23.63 -6.65 -2.23
N VAL A 168 23.08 -7.12 -3.33
CA VAL A 168 22.40 -6.29 -4.33
C VAL A 168 21.02 -5.87 -3.86
N LEU A 169 20.55 -4.76 -4.39
CA LEU A 169 19.24 -4.19 -4.13
C LEU A 169 18.49 -3.98 -5.45
N ALA A 170 17.21 -4.31 -5.48
CA ALA A 170 16.34 -3.88 -6.57
C ALA A 170 16.22 -2.34 -6.57
N ASN A 171 15.84 -1.75 -7.71
CA ASN A 171 15.74 -0.29 -7.83
C ASN A 171 14.74 0.30 -6.82
N GLU A 172 13.66 -0.41 -6.55
CA GLU A 172 12.62 -0.07 -5.59
C GLU A 172 13.11 -0.07 -4.13
N GLN A 173 14.24 -0.72 -3.87
CA GLN A 173 14.87 -0.83 -2.54
C GLN A 173 15.95 0.23 -2.31
N VAL A 174 16.13 1.16 -3.26
CA VAL A 174 17.04 2.31 -3.14
C VAL A 174 16.20 3.59 -3.02
N ILE A 175 16.29 4.26 -1.87
CA ILE A 175 15.55 5.48 -1.57
C ILE A 175 16.56 6.61 -1.40
N ASP A 176 16.46 7.66 -2.22
CA ASP A 176 17.39 8.81 -2.20
C ASP A 176 18.88 8.41 -2.22
N GLY A 177 19.22 7.39 -3.04
CA GLY A 177 20.60 6.87 -3.16
C GLY A 177 21.06 5.98 -2.02
N LYS A 178 20.17 5.68 -1.07
CA LYS A 178 20.47 4.90 0.13
C LYS A 178 19.72 3.57 0.14
N CYS A 179 20.30 2.63 0.84
CA CYS A 179 19.68 1.34 1.10
C CYS A 179 18.43 1.53 1.99
N TRP A 180 17.28 1.09 1.53
CA TRP A 180 15.99 1.16 2.26
C TRP A 180 16.05 0.55 3.66
N ARG A 181 17.08 -0.27 3.92
CA ARG A 181 17.20 -1.05 5.14
C ARG A 181 18.18 -0.47 6.17
N CYS A 182 19.36 -0.04 5.73
CA CYS A 182 20.44 0.40 6.63
C CYS A 182 20.79 1.88 6.47
N ASP A 183 20.11 2.62 5.57
CA ASP A 183 20.32 4.03 5.26
C ASP A 183 21.74 4.40 4.78
N ASN A 184 22.59 3.39 4.49
CA ASN A 184 23.92 3.63 3.92
C ASN A 184 23.86 3.85 2.41
N GLU A 185 24.83 4.58 1.90
CA GLU A 185 24.96 4.86 0.47
C GLU A 185 25.08 3.57 -0.34
N VAL A 186 24.47 3.58 -1.53
CA VAL A 186 24.46 2.47 -2.47
C VAL A 186 25.30 2.87 -3.68
N HIS A 187 26.14 1.97 -4.17
CA HIS A 187 26.92 2.17 -5.39
C HIS A 187 26.65 1.09 -6.44
N LYS A 188 27.10 1.32 -7.66
CA LYS A 188 26.93 0.35 -8.75
C LYS A 188 28.04 -0.69 -8.73
N LYS A 189 27.67 -1.94 -9.02
CA LYS A 189 28.59 -3.09 -9.14
C LYS A 189 28.14 -3.99 -10.28
N ASP A 190 29.07 -4.40 -11.13
CA ASP A 190 28.77 -5.30 -12.25
C ASP A 190 28.78 -6.75 -11.75
N LEU A 191 27.63 -7.40 -11.84
CA LEU A 191 27.42 -8.77 -11.39
C LEU A 191 26.46 -9.52 -12.33
N SER A 192 26.65 -10.83 -12.45
CA SER A 192 25.72 -11.72 -13.15
C SER A 192 24.57 -12.09 -12.21
N GLN A 193 23.36 -11.70 -12.51
CA GLN A 193 22.21 -11.74 -11.62
C GLN A 193 20.95 -12.24 -12.32
N TRP A 194 20.03 -12.80 -11.52
CA TRP A 194 18.70 -13.22 -11.97
C TRP A 194 17.69 -12.08 -11.94
N PHE A 195 16.87 -12.03 -12.98
CA PHE A 195 15.80 -11.04 -13.16
C PHE A 195 14.50 -11.74 -13.54
N LEU A 196 13.37 -11.11 -13.15
CA LEU A 196 12.04 -11.42 -13.67
C LEU A 196 11.58 -10.32 -14.63
N LYS A 197 11.08 -10.71 -15.81
CA LYS A 197 10.59 -9.81 -16.85
C LYS A 197 9.22 -9.21 -16.52
N ILE A 198 9.16 -8.40 -15.47
CA ILE A 198 7.95 -7.65 -15.14
C ILE A 198 7.59 -6.63 -16.22
N THR A 199 8.58 -6.19 -17.02
CA THR A 199 8.36 -5.27 -18.13
C THR A 199 7.48 -5.85 -19.23
N ASP A 200 7.47 -7.17 -19.44
CA ASP A 200 6.59 -7.83 -20.41
C ASP A 200 5.09 -7.67 -20.03
N TYR A 201 4.80 -7.35 -18.78
CA TYR A 201 3.45 -7.10 -18.24
C TYR A 201 3.17 -5.61 -17.98
N ALA A 202 4.10 -4.69 -18.34
CA ALA A 202 3.99 -3.28 -18.02
C ALA A 202 2.69 -2.64 -18.54
N ASP A 203 2.31 -2.88 -19.79
CA ASP A 203 1.04 -2.38 -20.36
C ASP A 203 -0.18 -2.92 -19.64
N GLN A 204 -0.20 -4.21 -19.34
CA GLN A 204 -1.32 -4.85 -18.65
C GLN A 204 -1.41 -4.38 -17.20
N LEU A 205 -0.27 -4.26 -16.50
CA LEU A 205 -0.23 -3.71 -15.14
C LEU A 205 -0.76 -2.27 -15.10
N LEU A 206 -0.46 -1.46 -16.11
CA LEU A 206 -0.94 -0.08 -16.21
C LEU A 206 -2.44 -0.03 -16.55
N LYS A 207 -2.86 -0.74 -17.58
CA LYS A 207 -4.25 -0.77 -18.05
C LYS A 207 -5.20 -1.30 -16.98
N ASP A 208 -4.83 -2.37 -16.30
CA ASP A 208 -5.69 -3.04 -15.33
C ASP A 208 -5.78 -2.28 -14.00
N LEU A 209 -5.08 -1.14 -13.81
CA LEU A 209 -5.35 -0.22 -12.71
C LEU A 209 -6.81 0.31 -12.73
N GLU A 210 -7.44 0.33 -13.91
CA GLU A 210 -8.84 0.70 -14.06
C GLU A 210 -9.81 -0.32 -13.42
N LEU A 211 -9.38 -1.58 -13.30
CA LEU A 211 -10.15 -2.65 -12.63
C LEU A 211 -10.14 -2.50 -11.11
N LEU A 212 -9.11 -1.82 -10.55
CA LEU A 212 -8.87 -1.67 -9.12
C LEU A 212 -9.69 -0.51 -8.53
N LYS A 213 -11.02 -0.60 -8.62
CA LYS A 213 -11.94 0.45 -8.16
C LYS A 213 -11.90 0.67 -6.66
N GLY A 214 -11.61 -0.38 -5.88
CA GLY A 214 -11.51 -0.33 -4.42
C GLY A 214 -10.12 0.03 -3.90
N TRP A 215 -9.22 0.53 -4.76
CA TRP A 215 -7.87 0.94 -4.38
C TRP A 215 -7.76 2.45 -4.22
N PRO A 216 -6.95 2.95 -3.24
CA PRO A 216 -6.69 4.37 -3.09
C PRO A 216 -6.06 4.98 -4.35
N GLU A 217 -6.56 6.12 -4.82
CA GLU A 217 -6.04 6.82 -6.00
C GLU A 217 -4.53 7.12 -5.88
N ARG A 218 -4.07 7.41 -4.66
CA ARG A 218 -2.65 7.65 -4.39
C ARG A 218 -1.78 6.45 -4.75
N VAL A 219 -2.22 5.23 -4.43
CA VAL A 219 -1.49 3.99 -4.77
C VAL A 219 -1.47 3.78 -6.28
N LYS A 220 -2.60 3.97 -6.96
CA LYS A 220 -2.68 3.86 -8.43
C LYS A 220 -1.77 4.88 -9.12
N THR A 221 -1.74 6.12 -8.63
CA THR A 221 -0.84 7.16 -9.12
C THR A 221 0.63 6.78 -8.92
N MET A 222 1.00 6.24 -7.74
CA MET A 222 2.36 5.78 -7.48
C MET A 222 2.77 4.67 -8.47
N GLN A 223 1.91 3.68 -8.72
CA GLN A 223 2.19 2.61 -9.69
C GLN A 223 2.26 3.15 -11.12
N THR A 224 1.34 4.04 -11.53
CA THR A 224 1.36 4.69 -12.84
C THR A 224 2.68 5.42 -13.08
N ASN A 225 3.12 6.21 -12.11
CA ASN A 225 4.37 6.95 -12.20
C ASN A 225 5.60 6.03 -12.19
N TRP A 226 5.55 4.93 -11.45
CA TRP A 226 6.64 3.95 -11.38
C TRP A 226 6.77 3.18 -12.70
N ILE A 227 5.66 2.69 -13.24
CA ILE A 227 5.63 2.05 -14.57
C ILE A 227 6.10 3.03 -15.63
N GLY A 228 5.65 4.29 -15.55
CA GLY A 228 6.17 5.41 -16.31
C GLY A 228 6.15 5.17 -17.83
N ARG A 229 4.98 4.76 -18.36
CA ARG A 229 4.77 4.57 -19.80
C ARG A 229 4.92 5.90 -20.54
N SER A 230 5.76 5.93 -21.54
CA SER A 230 5.97 7.08 -22.42
C SER A 230 5.88 6.65 -23.88
N GLU A 231 5.15 7.42 -24.67
CA GLU A 231 5.12 7.28 -26.11
C GLU A 231 6.02 8.36 -26.73
N GLY A 232 6.79 7.97 -27.71
CA GLY A 232 7.73 8.88 -28.35
C GLY A 232 8.23 8.35 -29.70
N LEU A 233 9.28 8.98 -30.18
CA LEU A 233 9.91 8.69 -31.44
C LEU A 233 11.35 8.24 -31.22
N GLU A 234 11.70 7.07 -31.72
CA GLU A 234 13.10 6.64 -31.89
C GLU A 234 13.59 7.14 -33.24
N LEU A 235 14.60 7.99 -33.22
CA LEU A 235 15.23 8.59 -34.39
C LEU A 235 16.56 7.91 -34.68
N THR A 236 16.85 7.69 -35.92
CA THR A 236 18.16 7.20 -36.38
C THR A 236 18.97 8.33 -36.98
N PHE A 237 20.05 8.71 -36.30
CA PHE A 237 21.05 9.68 -36.80
C PHE A 237 22.17 8.95 -37.49
N GLU A 238 22.64 9.49 -38.60
CA GLU A 238 23.91 9.04 -39.21
C GLU A 238 25.09 9.73 -38.54
N VAL A 239 26.17 8.99 -38.32
CA VAL A 239 27.47 9.47 -37.85
C VAL A 239 28.49 9.20 -38.93
N PRO A 240 28.59 10.05 -40.00
CA PRO A 240 29.34 9.74 -41.23
C PRO A 240 30.82 9.49 -40.97
N GLU A 241 31.42 10.22 -40.04
CA GLU A 241 32.84 10.11 -39.70
C GLU A 241 33.25 8.73 -39.19
N MET A 242 32.26 7.99 -38.62
CA MET A 242 32.48 6.66 -38.07
C MET A 242 31.81 5.54 -38.90
N GLY A 243 31.01 5.91 -39.89
CA GLY A 243 30.18 4.95 -40.64
C GLY A 243 29.13 4.25 -39.77
N GLU A 244 28.71 4.87 -38.66
CA GLU A 244 27.81 4.32 -37.66
C GLU A 244 26.43 4.99 -37.71
N LYS A 245 25.44 4.29 -37.16
CA LYS A 245 24.09 4.85 -36.91
C LYS A 245 23.85 4.94 -35.41
N LEU A 246 23.28 6.06 -34.98
CA LEU A 246 22.95 6.32 -33.58
C LEU A 246 21.46 6.44 -33.43
N ALA A 247 20.85 5.56 -32.59
CA ALA A 247 19.45 5.66 -32.20
C ALA A 247 19.30 6.64 -31.05
N VAL A 248 18.34 7.57 -31.16
CA VAL A 248 18.00 8.56 -30.13
C VAL A 248 16.50 8.49 -29.87
N TYR A 249 16.09 8.39 -28.61
CA TYR A 249 14.70 8.39 -28.26
C TYR A 249 14.26 9.75 -27.67
N THR A 250 13.09 10.24 -28.10
CA THR A 250 12.50 11.46 -27.59
C THR A 250 10.99 11.33 -27.39
N THR A 251 10.48 11.93 -26.32
CA THR A 251 9.04 12.13 -26.08
C THR A 251 8.55 13.48 -26.62
N ARG A 252 9.47 14.31 -27.16
CA ARG A 252 9.22 15.64 -27.69
C ARG A 252 9.68 15.74 -29.15
N PRO A 253 9.07 15.00 -30.08
CA PRO A 253 9.40 15.09 -31.51
C PRO A 253 9.18 16.49 -32.11
N ASP A 254 8.29 17.28 -31.50
CA ASP A 254 8.02 18.68 -31.85
C ASP A 254 9.26 19.59 -31.79
N THR A 255 10.25 19.23 -30.96
CA THR A 255 11.49 20.02 -30.79
C THR A 255 12.65 19.55 -31.69
N ALA A 256 12.44 18.56 -32.56
CA ALA A 256 13.49 17.90 -33.32
C ALA A 256 14.24 18.83 -34.29
N TYR A 257 13.63 19.91 -34.77
CA TYR A 257 14.29 20.91 -35.61
C TYR A 257 15.26 21.81 -34.82
N GLY A 258 15.15 21.85 -33.48
CA GLY A 258 16.00 22.61 -32.57
C GLY A 258 17.20 21.83 -32.01
N ILE A 259 17.48 20.65 -32.53
CA ILE A 259 18.61 19.83 -32.09
C ILE A 259 19.93 20.53 -32.49
N THR A 260 20.76 20.83 -31.49
CA THR A 260 22.06 21.47 -31.68
C THR A 260 23.22 20.59 -31.22
N PHE A 261 22.97 19.60 -30.37
CA PHE A 261 23.93 18.57 -29.96
C PHE A 261 23.23 17.27 -29.68
N VAL A 262 23.97 16.16 -29.55
CA VAL A 262 23.43 14.89 -29.03
C VAL A 262 24.26 14.47 -27.82
N ALA A 263 23.57 14.25 -26.70
CA ALA A 263 24.18 13.85 -25.46
C ALA A 263 24.19 12.31 -25.33
N LEU A 264 25.37 11.74 -25.05
CA LEU A 264 25.59 10.31 -24.83
C LEU A 264 25.83 10.02 -23.36
N ALA A 265 25.33 8.89 -22.88
CA ALA A 265 25.74 8.34 -21.61
C ALA A 265 27.21 7.91 -21.62
N ALA A 266 27.91 8.03 -20.50
CA ALA A 266 29.31 7.62 -20.37
C ALA A 266 29.52 6.11 -20.64
N GLU A 267 28.46 5.32 -20.51
CA GLU A 267 28.40 3.87 -20.70
C GLU A 267 28.01 3.47 -22.14
N HIS A 268 27.66 4.44 -23.00
CA HIS A 268 27.15 4.14 -24.34
C HIS A 268 28.22 3.48 -25.23
N PRO A 269 27.91 2.38 -25.95
CA PRO A 269 28.92 1.63 -26.76
C PRO A 269 29.65 2.47 -27.79
N LEU A 270 29.00 3.49 -28.36
CA LEU A 270 29.64 4.40 -29.31
C LEU A 270 30.78 5.22 -28.68
N VAL A 271 30.72 5.52 -27.39
CA VAL A 271 31.76 6.27 -26.67
C VAL A 271 33.08 5.50 -26.67
N GLU A 272 33.04 4.18 -26.50
CA GLU A 272 34.25 3.34 -26.54
C GLU A 272 34.88 3.32 -27.94
N LYS A 273 34.04 3.35 -28.99
CA LYS A 273 34.53 3.46 -30.39
C LYS A 273 35.15 4.83 -30.65
N ILE A 274 34.51 5.91 -30.20
CA ILE A 274 35.02 7.28 -30.30
C ILE A 274 36.38 7.40 -29.60
N ILE A 275 36.53 6.84 -28.40
CA ILE A 275 37.80 6.89 -27.64
C ILE A 275 38.96 6.27 -28.39
N LYS A 276 38.74 5.20 -29.20
CA LYS A 276 39.82 4.52 -29.93
C LYS A 276 40.54 5.43 -30.91
N ASP A 277 39.79 6.31 -31.57
CA ASP A 277 40.30 7.13 -32.68
C ASP A 277 40.38 8.62 -32.33
N SER A 278 39.97 9.03 -31.12
CA SER A 278 39.92 10.44 -30.71
C SER A 278 41.25 10.98 -30.19
N PRO A 279 41.66 12.16 -30.61
CA PRO A 279 42.79 12.86 -29.98
C PRO A 279 42.54 13.24 -28.53
N LYS A 280 41.28 13.28 -28.09
CA LYS A 280 40.85 13.55 -26.72
C LYS A 280 40.59 12.28 -25.89
N ALA A 281 41.07 11.12 -26.33
CA ALA A 281 40.82 9.82 -25.72
C ALA A 281 41.06 9.77 -24.20
N ALA A 282 42.17 10.38 -23.76
CA ALA A 282 42.52 10.42 -22.33
C ALA A 282 41.52 11.24 -21.51
N GLU A 283 41.12 12.41 -22.00
CA GLU A 283 40.17 13.30 -21.32
C GLU A 283 38.76 12.67 -21.27
N ILE A 284 38.29 12.07 -22.36
CA ILE A 284 37.00 11.39 -22.42
C ILE A 284 36.98 10.20 -21.45
N LYS A 285 38.05 9.40 -21.37
CA LYS A 285 38.16 8.27 -20.40
C LYS A 285 38.07 8.75 -18.95
N VAL A 286 38.77 9.83 -18.60
CA VAL A 286 38.73 10.40 -17.25
C VAL A 286 37.32 10.87 -16.91
N PHE A 287 36.64 11.55 -17.83
CA PHE A 287 35.29 12.02 -17.66
C PHE A 287 34.30 10.85 -17.52
N CYS A 288 34.39 9.82 -18.37
CA CYS A 288 33.54 8.62 -18.27
C CYS A 288 33.71 7.91 -16.91
N ASN A 289 34.95 7.74 -16.45
CA ASN A 289 35.21 7.10 -15.16
C ASN A 289 34.67 7.93 -14.00
N LYS A 290 34.82 9.27 -14.02
CA LYS A 290 34.19 10.16 -13.04
C LYS A 290 32.67 9.98 -13.02
N THR A 291 32.03 9.99 -14.20
CA THR A 291 30.56 9.91 -14.34
C THR A 291 29.99 8.57 -13.95
N ARG A 292 30.64 7.46 -14.32
CA ARG A 292 30.22 6.10 -13.96
C ARG A 292 30.20 5.85 -12.43
N ASN A 293 31.05 6.58 -11.69
CA ASN A 293 31.11 6.50 -10.24
C ASN A 293 30.08 7.42 -9.53
N GLN A 294 29.36 8.27 -10.26
CA GLN A 294 28.31 9.12 -9.70
C GLN A 294 27.01 8.34 -9.56
N ASN A 295 26.23 8.68 -8.53
CA ASN A 295 24.89 8.11 -8.33
C ASN A 295 23.90 8.61 -9.40
N ASP A 296 23.03 7.73 -9.92
CA ASP A 296 22.01 8.05 -10.91
C ASP A 296 21.06 9.17 -10.48
N ILE A 297 20.75 9.27 -9.18
CA ILE A 297 19.93 10.35 -8.64
C ILE A 297 20.65 11.68 -8.71
N GLU A 298 21.93 11.72 -8.35
CA GLU A 298 22.78 12.91 -8.48
C GLU A 298 22.89 13.35 -9.94
N ARG A 299 23.12 12.39 -10.85
CA ARG A 299 23.21 12.64 -12.29
C ARG A 299 21.95 13.28 -12.88
N THR A 300 20.76 12.84 -12.41
CA THR A 300 19.45 13.28 -12.94
C THR A 300 18.82 14.43 -12.15
N SER A 301 19.35 14.79 -10.98
CA SER A 301 18.84 15.89 -10.15
C SER A 301 18.86 17.22 -10.92
N SER A 302 17.80 18.01 -10.80
CA SER A 302 17.74 19.36 -11.37
C SER A 302 18.73 20.35 -10.72
N GLU A 303 19.17 20.06 -9.49
CA GLU A 303 20.09 20.91 -8.72
C GLU A 303 21.56 20.62 -9.01
N SER A 304 21.89 19.46 -9.60
CA SER A 304 23.27 19.08 -9.92
C SER A 304 23.78 19.81 -11.16
N GLU A 305 25.06 20.21 -11.12
CA GLU A 305 25.73 20.85 -12.23
C GLU A 305 25.80 19.88 -13.45
N LYS A 306 25.35 20.36 -14.62
CA LYS A 306 25.43 19.59 -15.87
C LYS A 306 26.80 19.73 -16.49
N GLU A 307 27.50 18.60 -16.58
CA GLU A 307 28.84 18.53 -17.12
C GLU A 307 28.92 17.62 -18.36
N GLY A 308 29.81 17.90 -19.28
CA GLY A 308 30.05 17.06 -20.44
C GLY A 308 31.39 17.35 -21.09
N ILE A 309 31.77 16.47 -22.02
CA ILE A 309 32.96 16.63 -22.82
C ILE A 309 32.60 16.44 -24.31
N ALA A 310 32.99 17.41 -25.12
CA ALA A 310 32.82 17.36 -26.58
C ALA A 310 33.74 16.30 -27.21
N THR A 311 33.16 15.46 -28.04
CA THR A 311 33.91 14.36 -28.69
C THR A 311 34.64 14.78 -29.96
N GLY A 312 34.19 15.86 -30.61
CA GLY A 312 34.64 16.27 -31.93
C GLY A 312 34.05 15.48 -33.10
N VAL A 313 33.10 14.55 -32.79
CA VAL A 313 32.35 13.75 -33.76
C VAL A 313 30.94 14.30 -33.90
N TYR A 314 30.38 14.26 -35.11
CA TYR A 314 29.08 14.85 -35.42
C TYR A 314 28.07 13.80 -35.91
N ALA A 315 26.83 13.90 -35.40
CA ALA A 315 25.65 13.23 -35.95
C ALA A 315 24.89 14.19 -36.89
N ILE A 316 24.19 13.63 -37.86
CA ILE A 316 23.38 14.40 -38.80
C ILE A 316 21.93 14.34 -38.36
N ASN A 317 21.32 15.51 -38.10
CA ASN A 317 19.89 15.59 -37.79
C ASN A 317 19.06 15.15 -39.02
N PRO A 318 18.30 14.07 -38.95
CA PRO A 318 17.58 13.51 -40.10
C PRO A 318 16.46 14.42 -40.64
N PHE A 319 15.99 15.39 -39.87
CA PHE A 319 14.91 16.31 -40.30
C PHE A 319 15.41 17.47 -41.18
N ASN A 320 16.60 17.98 -40.92
CA ASN A 320 17.09 19.21 -41.58
C ASN A 320 18.53 19.11 -42.13
N GLY A 321 19.21 17.99 -41.90
CA GLY A 321 20.59 17.78 -42.38
C GLY A 321 21.67 18.52 -41.59
N ASN A 322 21.32 19.22 -40.52
CA ASN A 322 22.27 19.95 -39.67
C ASN A 322 23.18 19.00 -38.90
N LYS A 323 24.43 19.42 -38.70
CA LYS A 323 25.40 18.71 -37.84
C LYS A 323 25.14 19.01 -36.37
N ALA A 324 25.03 17.97 -35.54
CA ALA A 324 24.92 18.04 -34.08
C ALA A 324 26.12 17.32 -33.45
N GLU A 325 26.93 18.03 -32.68
CA GLU A 325 28.11 17.43 -32.04
C GLU A 325 27.71 16.41 -30.99
N LEU A 326 28.40 15.28 -30.95
CA LEU A 326 28.24 14.28 -29.91
C LEU A 326 28.97 14.69 -28.63
N TRP A 327 28.28 14.74 -27.52
CA TRP A 327 28.84 15.06 -26.21
C TRP A 327 28.64 13.87 -25.25
N VAL A 328 29.66 13.49 -24.51
CA VAL A 328 29.51 12.59 -23.38
C VAL A 328 29.12 13.45 -22.17
N THR A 329 28.00 13.13 -21.53
CA THR A 329 27.45 13.97 -20.46
C THR A 329 27.20 13.18 -19.16
N ASN A 330 27.14 13.90 -18.02
CA ASN A 330 26.88 13.28 -16.73
C ASN A 330 25.40 13.05 -16.43
N TYR A 331 24.47 13.61 -17.22
CA TYR A 331 23.03 13.58 -16.94
C TYR A 331 22.23 12.61 -17.84
N VAL A 332 22.87 11.95 -18.78
CA VAL A 332 22.24 10.89 -19.60
C VAL A 332 22.58 9.52 -19.01
N LEU A 333 21.54 8.68 -18.84
CA LEU A 333 21.69 7.31 -18.31
C LEU A 333 21.63 6.29 -19.46
N ALA A 334 22.54 5.32 -19.47
CA ALA A 334 22.60 4.27 -20.50
C ALA A 334 21.36 3.37 -20.49
N GLU A 335 20.74 3.20 -19.33
CA GLU A 335 19.58 2.32 -19.14
C GLU A 335 18.25 2.96 -19.53
N TYR A 336 18.23 4.26 -19.86
CA TYR A 336 16.99 4.95 -20.26
C TYR A 336 16.98 5.22 -21.77
N GLY A 337 15.97 4.67 -22.44
CA GLY A 337 15.84 4.79 -23.91
C GLY A 337 16.98 4.07 -24.62
N THR A 338 17.73 4.82 -25.43
CA THR A 338 18.89 4.34 -26.23
C THR A 338 20.24 4.67 -25.59
N GLY A 339 20.26 5.30 -24.41
CA GLY A 339 21.49 5.88 -23.84
C GLY A 339 22.02 7.12 -24.58
N ALA A 340 21.24 7.64 -25.52
CA ALA A 340 21.50 8.87 -26.28
C ALA A 340 20.26 9.76 -26.30
N VAL A 341 20.46 11.07 -26.13
CA VAL A 341 19.38 12.06 -26.06
C VAL A 341 19.71 13.23 -27.00
N MET A 342 18.70 13.70 -27.71
CA MET A 342 18.83 14.93 -28.50
C MET A 342 18.85 16.15 -27.58
N GLY A 343 19.80 17.05 -27.80
CA GLY A 343 19.93 18.31 -27.09
C GLY A 343 19.11 19.40 -27.78
N VAL A 344 18.09 19.92 -27.03
CA VAL A 344 17.13 20.93 -27.53
C VAL A 344 17.06 22.10 -26.54
N PRO A 345 18.11 22.95 -26.53
CA PRO A 345 18.30 23.94 -25.46
C PRO A 345 17.15 24.95 -25.29
N SER A 346 16.43 25.28 -26.36
CA SER A 346 15.32 26.27 -26.23
C SER A 346 14.09 25.73 -25.54
N GLU A 347 13.95 24.39 -25.39
CA GLU A 347 12.77 23.73 -24.82
C GLU A 347 13.05 22.83 -23.61
N ASP A 348 14.33 22.57 -23.27
CA ASP A 348 14.70 21.77 -22.08
C ASP A 348 15.65 22.55 -21.16
N ALA A 349 15.30 22.65 -19.89
CA ALA A 349 16.05 23.43 -18.91
C ALA A 349 17.47 22.89 -18.67
N ARG A 350 17.69 21.58 -18.76
CA ARG A 350 19.02 20.95 -18.61
C ARG A 350 19.88 21.28 -19.79
N ASP A 351 19.32 21.16 -20.99
CA ASP A 351 20.01 21.44 -22.24
C ASP A 351 20.31 22.94 -22.40
N TRP A 352 19.40 23.81 -21.89
CA TRP A 352 19.63 25.25 -21.83
C TRP A 352 20.84 25.60 -20.97
N MET A 353 20.91 25.09 -19.75
CA MET A 353 22.05 25.34 -18.85
C MET A 353 23.34 24.78 -19.43
N PHE A 354 23.28 23.59 -20.04
CA PHE A 354 24.41 22.95 -20.70
C PHE A 354 24.87 23.75 -21.88
N ALA A 355 23.99 24.16 -22.77
CA ALA A 355 24.32 24.96 -23.94
C ALA A 355 24.92 26.33 -23.59
N LYS A 356 24.38 27.01 -22.56
CA LYS A 356 24.96 28.28 -22.06
C LYS A 356 26.36 28.11 -21.46
N LYS A 357 26.58 26.98 -20.72
CA LYS A 357 27.91 26.69 -20.12
C LYS A 357 28.99 26.41 -21.15
N TYR A 358 28.65 25.72 -22.24
CA TYR A 358 29.62 25.27 -23.26
C TYR A 358 29.53 26.03 -24.58
N ASP A 359 28.81 27.17 -24.60
CA ASP A 359 28.63 28.02 -25.76
C ASP A 359 28.09 27.28 -27.02
N ILE A 360 27.14 26.33 -26.77
CA ILE A 360 26.49 25.58 -27.84
C ILE A 360 25.35 26.44 -28.42
N PRO A 361 25.18 26.46 -29.77
CA PRO A 361 24.07 27.20 -30.38
C PRO A 361 22.69 26.79 -29.85
N ILE A 362 21.78 27.75 -29.74
CA ILE A 362 20.39 27.53 -29.34
C ILE A 362 19.50 27.93 -30.52
N ILE A 363 18.58 27.03 -30.90
CA ILE A 363 17.60 27.28 -31.99
C ILE A 363 16.22 27.24 -31.38
N LEU A 364 15.51 28.36 -31.45
CA LEU A 364 14.12 28.44 -30.97
C LEU A 364 13.19 27.69 -31.94
N THR A 365 12.45 26.71 -31.45
CA THR A 365 11.48 25.94 -32.24
C THR A 365 10.03 26.02 -31.74
N LEU A 366 9.81 26.54 -30.54
CA LEU A 366 8.48 26.71 -29.95
C LEU A 366 8.29 28.12 -29.39
N GLN A 367 7.04 28.63 -29.50
CA GLN A 367 6.66 29.87 -28.87
C GLN A 367 5.20 29.84 -28.42
N PRO A 368 4.80 30.66 -27.43
CA PRO A 368 3.41 30.81 -27.03
C PRO A 368 2.53 31.26 -28.18
N LYS A 369 1.24 30.90 -28.17
CA LYS A 369 0.25 31.42 -29.12
C LYS A 369 0.09 32.93 -28.94
N GLY A 370 0.27 33.69 -30.03
CA GLY A 370 0.08 35.15 -30.03
C GLY A 370 1.21 35.96 -29.42
N THR A 371 2.34 35.34 -29.07
CA THR A 371 3.54 36.02 -28.56
C THR A 371 4.75 35.56 -29.34
N GLU A 372 5.52 36.49 -29.91
CA GLU A 372 6.79 36.22 -30.58
C GLU A 372 7.90 36.25 -29.53
N LEU A 373 8.60 35.11 -29.37
CA LEU A 373 9.78 35.02 -28.51
C LEU A 373 11.03 35.41 -29.32
N LYS A 374 11.92 36.17 -28.68
CA LYS A 374 13.24 36.49 -29.24
C LYS A 374 14.31 35.86 -28.37
N LEU A 375 15.17 35.03 -28.97
CA LEU A 375 16.18 34.28 -28.26
C LEU A 375 17.12 35.16 -27.41
N GLU A 376 17.42 36.36 -27.90
CA GLU A 376 18.29 37.33 -27.21
C GLU A 376 17.66 37.89 -25.92
N GLU A 377 16.32 37.84 -25.82
CA GLU A 377 15.57 38.32 -24.66
C GLU A 377 15.24 37.21 -23.66
N MET A 378 15.52 35.91 -24.03
CA MET A 378 15.21 34.76 -23.19
C MET A 378 16.27 34.57 -22.09
N THR A 379 15.80 34.50 -20.84
CA THR A 379 16.62 34.14 -19.66
C THR A 379 16.48 32.69 -19.24
N GLU A 380 15.47 32.02 -19.75
CA GLU A 380 15.13 30.62 -19.48
C GLU A 380 14.50 29.97 -20.73
N PRO A 381 14.49 28.64 -20.84
CA PRO A 381 13.91 27.94 -21.98
C PRO A 381 12.38 27.98 -21.92
N TYR A 382 11.74 27.84 -23.09
CA TYR A 382 10.28 27.68 -23.20
C TYR A 382 9.90 26.21 -23.08
N THR A 383 9.62 25.76 -21.84
CA THR A 383 9.36 24.34 -21.54
C THR A 383 7.88 23.95 -21.63
N ASP A 384 6.99 24.89 -21.91
CA ASP A 384 5.55 24.65 -21.98
C ASP A 384 5.20 23.66 -23.10
N LYS A 385 4.13 22.90 -22.88
CA LYS A 385 3.63 21.91 -23.85
C LYS A 385 2.45 22.43 -24.69
N ASP A 386 2.14 23.72 -24.61
CA ASP A 386 1.16 24.41 -25.42
C ASP A 386 1.83 25.58 -26.16
N GLY A 387 1.55 25.72 -27.46
CA GLY A 387 2.17 26.74 -28.29
C GLY A 387 2.14 26.38 -29.77
N ILE A 388 2.94 27.08 -30.54
CA ILE A 388 3.12 26.87 -31.99
C ILE A 388 4.59 26.69 -32.35
N LEU A 389 4.83 25.88 -33.38
CA LEU A 389 6.17 25.66 -33.89
C LEU A 389 6.67 26.87 -34.71
N VAL A 390 7.95 27.19 -34.51
CA VAL A 390 8.69 28.16 -35.34
C VAL A 390 9.99 27.50 -35.82
N ASN A 391 10.62 27.99 -36.85
CA ASN A 391 11.89 27.48 -37.45
C ASN A 391 11.89 25.91 -37.66
N SER A 392 10.74 25.33 -37.97
CA SER A 392 10.49 23.89 -38.05
C SER A 392 10.03 23.48 -39.46
N ALA A 393 10.60 24.09 -40.48
CA ALA A 393 10.33 23.85 -41.90
C ALA A 393 8.80 23.87 -42.19
N GLU A 394 8.24 22.82 -42.77
CA GLU A 394 6.84 22.70 -43.14
C GLU A 394 5.88 22.62 -41.91
N PHE A 395 6.38 22.40 -40.72
CA PHE A 395 5.59 22.35 -39.47
C PHE A 395 5.49 23.74 -38.78
N THR A 396 6.19 24.75 -39.29
CA THR A 396 6.16 26.11 -38.75
C THR A 396 4.71 26.64 -38.76
N GLY A 397 4.25 27.19 -37.62
CA GLY A 397 2.89 27.69 -37.46
C GLY A 397 1.89 26.63 -36.95
N MET A 398 2.28 25.35 -36.93
CA MET A 398 1.39 24.30 -36.38
C MET A 398 1.37 24.31 -34.84
N GLU A 399 0.24 23.94 -34.29
CA GLU A 399 0.12 23.68 -32.85
C GLU A 399 0.92 22.42 -32.43
N ILE A 400 1.56 22.45 -31.28
CA ILE A 400 2.45 21.39 -30.76
C ILE A 400 1.85 19.98 -30.92
N HIS A 401 0.64 19.75 -30.43
CA HIS A 401 0.02 18.41 -30.46
C HIS A 401 -0.22 17.86 -31.87
N LYS A 402 -0.58 18.74 -32.81
CA LYS A 402 -0.75 18.37 -34.22
C LYS A 402 0.60 18.12 -34.88
N ALA A 403 1.58 18.98 -34.58
CA ALA A 403 2.93 18.87 -35.13
C ALA A 403 3.61 17.58 -34.64
N MET A 404 3.48 17.19 -33.39
CA MET A 404 4.05 15.95 -32.87
C MET A 404 3.65 14.73 -33.71
N SER A 405 2.36 14.57 -34.01
CA SER A 405 1.89 13.45 -34.84
C SER A 405 2.44 13.53 -36.25
N ALA A 406 2.38 14.72 -36.88
CA ALA A 406 2.84 14.92 -38.24
C ALA A 406 4.37 14.72 -38.42
N ILE A 407 5.16 15.13 -37.43
CA ILE A 407 6.62 14.92 -37.39
C ILE A 407 6.92 13.43 -37.24
N MET A 408 6.18 12.70 -36.37
CA MET A 408 6.34 11.25 -36.26
C MET A 408 5.96 10.53 -37.55
N ASP A 409 4.85 10.93 -38.21
CA ASP A 409 4.44 10.38 -39.51
C ASP A 409 5.52 10.57 -40.57
N LYS A 410 6.12 11.78 -40.64
CA LYS A 410 7.23 12.06 -41.56
C LYS A 410 8.42 11.16 -41.29
N ALA A 411 8.86 11.05 -40.05
CA ALA A 411 10.00 10.22 -39.68
C ALA A 411 9.80 8.73 -40.03
N GLU A 412 8.58 8.21 -39.87
CA GLU A 412 8.24 6.81 -40.22
C GLU A 412 8.17 6.64 -41.75
N ASN A 413 7.54 7.57 -42.47
CA ASN A 413 7.39 7.51 -43.91
C ASN A 413 8.72 7.62 -44.64
N GLU A 414 9.65 8.45 -44.16
CA GLU A 414 10.99 8.64 -44.71
C GLU A 414 12.01 7.60 -44.17
N GLY A 415 11.62 6.76 -43.22
CA GLY A 415 12.39 5.61 -42.76
C GLY A 415 13.52 5.90 -41.78
N PHE A 416 13.63 7.12 -41.25
CA PHE A 416 14.62 7.49 -40.23
C PHE A 416 14.12 7.54 -38.80
N GLY A 417 12.82 7.25 -38.58
CA GLY A 417 12.22 7.19 -37.26
C GLY A 417 11.16 6.10 -37.10
N LYS A 418 10.88 5.73 -35.87
CA LYS A 418 9.87 4.76 -35.52
C LYS A 418 9.20 5.14 -34.20
N ARG A 419 7.84 5.11 -34.14
CA ARG A 419 7.13 5.25 -32.87
C ARG A 419 7.51 4.13 -31.92
N ARG A 420 7.77 4.49 -30.68
CA ARG A 420 8.15 3.55 -29.61
C ARG A 420 7.40 3.89 -28.33
N VAL A 421 7.05 2.84 -27.63
CA VAL A 421 6.59 2.91 -26.25
C VAL A 421 7.73 2.46 -25.35
N ASN A 422 8.10 3.30 -24.41
CA ASN A 422 9.11 2.98 -23.41
C ASN A 422 8.50 3.03 -22.02
N TYR A 423 9.10 2.29 -21.10
CA TYR A 423 8.70 2.25 -19.71
C TYR A 423 9.89 2.66 -18.82
N ARG A 424 9.58 3.35 -17.71
CA ARG A 424 10.57 3.59 -16.64
C ARG A 424 10.82 2.32 -15.84
N LEU A 425 9.76 1.49 -15.67
CA LEU A 425 9.83 0.18 -15.02
C LEU A 425 10.98 -0.64 -15.61
N ARG A 426 11.75 -1.28 -14.75
CA ARG A 426 12.83 -2.21 -15.10
C ARG A 426 12.45 -3.62 -14.67
N ASP A 427 13.10 -4.61 -15.29
CA ASP A 427 12.96 -5.99 -14.84
C ASP A 427 13.39 -6.14 -13.39
N TRP A 428 12.64 -6.95 -12.65
CA TRP A 428 12.83 -7.13 -11.22
C TRP A 428 14.05 -7.99 -10.93
N LEU A 429 15.05 -7.39 -10.28
CA LEU A 429 16.29 -8.05 -9.83
C LEU A 429 16.00 -8.87 -8.59
N ILE A 430 16.07 -10.21 -8.71
CA ILE A 430 15.68 -11.14 -7.64
C ILE A 430 16.85 -11.79 -6.91
N SER A 431 18.05 -11.79 -7.46
CA SER A 431 19.25 -12.35 -6.82
C SER A 431 19.65 -11.62 -5.56
N ARG A 432 19.92 -12.36 -4.49
CA ARG A 432 20.49 -11.86 -3.23
C ARG A 432 21.66 -12.74 -2.80
N GLN A 433 22.79 -12.12 -2.46
CA GLN A 433 24.01 -12.80 -1.97
C GLN A 433 23.90 -13.02 -0.46
N ARG A 434 22.78 -13.64 -0.05
CA ARG A 434 22.42 -13.86 1.36
C ARG A 434 22.07 -15.33 1.60
N TYR A 435 22.30 -15.79 2.82
CA TYR A 435 21.96 -17.14 3.23
C TYR A 435 20.46 -17.29 3.50
N TRP A 436 19.86 -16.36 4.26
CA TRP A 436 18.49 -16.49 4.76
C TRP A 436 17.47 -16.01 3.71
N GLY A 437 17.20 -16.88 2.74
CA GLY A 437 16.28 -16.66 1.63
C GLY A 437 15.99 -17.97 0.90
N ALA A 438 14.97 -18.01 0.05
CA ALA A 438 14.67 -19.17 -0.76
C ALA A 438 15.77 -19.39 -1.81
N PRO A 439 16.49 -20.52 -1.81
CA PRO A 439 17.53 -20.80 -2.81
C PRO A 439 16.96 -20.81 -4.23
N ILE A 440 17.67 -20.25 -5.18
CA ILE A 440 17.31 -20.33 -6.60
C ILE A 440 17.58 -21.76 -7.12
N PRO A 441 16.57 -22.49 -7.63
CA PRO A 441 16.68 -23.92 -7.94
C PRO A 441 17.35 -24.19 -9.29
N VAL A 442 18.59 -23.68 -9.47
CA VAL A 442 19.37 -23.82 -10.71
C VAL A 442 20.70 -24.49 -10.43
N ILE A 443 21.12 -25.33 -11.37
CA ILE A 443 22.41 -26.01 -11.39
C ILE A 443 23.19 -25.52 -12.62
N ASN A 444 24.37 -24.99 -12.40
CA ASN A 444 25.30 -24.55 -13.43
C ASN A 444 26.20 -25.72 -13.85
N CYS A 445 25.91 -26.34 -14.98
CA CYS A 445 26.64 -27.46 -15.54
C CYS A 445 27.62 -26.97 -16.63
N PRO A 446 28.92 -27.38 -16.59
CA PRO A 446 29.89 -26.96 -17.62
C PRO A 446 29.55 -27.47 -19.04
N HIS A 447 28.72 -28.50 -19.16
CA HIS A 447 28.32 -29.08 -20.45
C HIS A 447 26.92 -28.67 -20.90
N CYS A 448 25.97 -28.53 -19.95
CA CYS A 448 24.57 -28.27 -20.26
C CYS A 448 24.14 -26.81 -20.04
N GLY A 449 25.03 -25.96 -19.47
CA GLY A 449 24.68 -24.60 -19.06
C GLY A 449 23.81 -24.59 -17.81
N GLU A 450 22.87 -23.67 -17.76
CA GLU A 450 21.87 -23.58 -16.67
C GLU A 450 20.85 -24.70 -16.79
N VAL A 451 20.66 -25.48 -15.72
CA VAL A 451 19.71 -26.58 -15.63
C VAL A 451 18.86 -26.42 -14.38
N LEU A 452 17.55 -26.49 -14.52
CA LEU A 452 16.64 -26.48 -13.35
C LEU A 452 16.82 -27.75 -12.51
N VAL A 453 16.64 -27.62 -11.22
CA VAL A 453 16.52 -28.78 -10.32
C VAL A 453 15.24 -29.54 -10.67
N PRO A 454 15.23 -30.87 -10.75
CA PRO A 454 13.98 -31.62 -10.99
C PRO A 454 12.91 -31.31 -9.95
N GLU A 455 11.66 -31.19 -10.35
CA GLU A 455 10.54 -30.83 -9.46
C GLU A 455 10.38 -31.82 -8.28
N GLU A 456 10.71 -33.12 -8.50
CA GLU A 456 10.72 -34.15 -7.49
C GLU A 456 11.82 -33.95 -6.42
N ASP A 457 12.89 -33.22 -6.74
CA ASP A 457 14.00 -32.93 -5.83
C ASP A 457 13.82 -31.60 -5.06
N LEU A 458 12.73 -30.88 -5.32
CA LEU A 458 12.37 -29.68 -4.57
C LEU A 458 11.81 -30.04 -3.18
N PRO A 459 12.13 -29.29 -2.14
CA PRO A 459 12.90 -28.04 -2.17
C PRO A 459 14.42 -28.26 -2.12
N VAL A 460 15.17 -27.39 -2.79
CA VAL A 460 16.58 -27.21 -2.49
C VAL A 460 16.68 -26.56 -1.11
N LYS A 461 17.08 -27.34 -0.10
CA LYS A 461 17.11 -26.91 1.30
C LYS A 461 18.34 -26.10 1.63
N LEU A 462 18.18 -25.11 2.51
CA LEU A 462 19.30 -24.39 3.11
C LEU A 462 20.13 -25.34 3.98
N PRO A 463 21.47 -25.32 3.89
CA PRO A 463 22.35 -26.12 4.76
C PRO A 463 22.35 -25.56 6.19
N GLU A 464 22.30 -26.43 7.20
CA GLU A 464 22.25 -25.98 8.60
C GLU A 464 23.60 -25.47 9.13
N ASN A 465 24.70 -25.99 8.61
CA ASN A 465 26.07 -25.69 9.07
C ASN A 465 26.76 -24.71 8.11
N VAL A 466 26.49 -23.43 8.26
CA VAL A 466 27.10 -22.34 7.46
C VAL A 466 27.80 -21.37 8.41
N SER A 467 29.04 -20.96 8.05
CA SER A 467 29.78 -19.92 8.77
C SER A 467 29.32 -18.53 8.29
N PHE A 468 29.12 -17.63 9.25
CA PHE A 468 28.76 -16.22 9.00
C PHE A 468 29.95 -15.31 9.32
N ASP A 469 31.10 -15.57 8.73
CA ASP A 469 32.27 -14.70 8.92
C ASP A 469 32.03 -13.32 8.29
N GLN A 470 32.31 -12.29 9.07
CA GLN A 470 32.13 -10.89 8.62
C GLN A 470 33.02 -10.61 7.41
N GLY A 471 32.39 -10.27 6.27
CA GLY A 471 33.08 -9.89 5.03
C GLY A 471 33.07 -10.95 3.92
N ALA A 472 32.42 -12.08 4.11
CA ALA A 472 32.33 -13.12 3.08
C ALA A 472 31.25 -12.79 2.02
N VAL A 473 31.62 -12.98 0.76
CA VAL A 473 30.68 -12.98 -0.38
C VAL A 473 29.82 -14.25 -0.25
N SER A 474 28.53 -14.12 -0.14
CA SER A 474 27.53 -15.20 0.00
C SER A 474 27.95 -16.40 0.88
N PRO A 475 27.39 -16.57 2.07
CA PRO A 475 27.70 -17.74 2.95
C PRO A 475 27.42 -19.09 2.28
N LEU A 476 26.45 -19.17 1.37
CA LEU A 476 26.15 -20.38 0.59
C LEU A 476 27.27 -20.75 -0.37
N ALA A 477 27.93 -19.77 -0.99
CA ALA A 477 29.05 -20.01 -1.91
C ALA A 477 30.26 -20.66 -1.24
N GLN A 478 30.40 -20.55 0.09
CA GLN A 478 31.45 -21.15 0.88
C GLN A 478 31.11 -22.56 1.38
N CYS A 479 29.85 -22.98 1.25
CA CYS A 479 29.41 -24.30 1.69
C CYS A 479 29.60 -25.31 0.55
N GLU A 480 30.77 -26.00 0.50
CA GLU A 480 31.09 -26.98 -0.56
C GLU A 480 30.02 -28.08 -0.67
N ALA A 481 29.47 -28.54 0.45
CA ALA A 481 28.43 -29.55 0.48
C ALA A 481 27.12 -29.10 -0.16
N PHE A 482 26.85 -27.81 -0.16
CA PHE A 482 25.69 -27.21 -0.87
C PHE A 482 26.03 -26.96 -2.34
N VAL A 483 27.20 -26.38 -2.63
CA VAL A 483 27.61 -25.95 -3.96
C VAL A 483 27.80 -27.10 -4.92
N ASN A 484 28.56 -28.14 -4.50
CA ASN A 484 28.93 -29.23 -5.39
C ASN A 484 27.80 -30.23 -5.54
N CYS A 485 27.41 -30.51 -6.77
CA CYS A 485 26.33 -31.46 -7.10
C CYS A 485 26.57 -32.14 -8.44
N LYS A 486 25.71 -33.08 -8.79
CA LYS A 486 25.67 -33.66 -10.13
C LYS A 486 24.62 -33.00 -10.99
N CYS A 487 24.94 -32.81 -12.28
CA CYS A 487 23.98 -32.34 -13.25
C CYS A 487 22.87 -33.40 -13.46
N PRO A 488 21.59 -33.08 -13.24
CA PRO A 488 20.50 -34.03 -13.42
C PRO A 488 20.31 -34.44 -14.89
N LYS A 489 20.81 -33.64 -15.85
CA LYS A 489 20.68 -33.89 -17.29
C LYS A 489 21.77 -34.80 -17.86
N CYS A 490 23.04 -34.63 -17.44
CA CYS A 490 24.16 -35.36 -18.02
C CYS A 490 25.03 -36.12 -16.99
N GLY A 491 24.77 -35.99 -15.69
CA GLY A 491 25.52 -36.67 -14.60
C GLY A 491 26.90 -36.08 -14.30
N ALA A 492 27.37 -35.08 -15.04
CA ALA A 492 28.66 -34.45 -14.81
C ALA A 492 28.70 -33.67 -13.48
N ASP A 493 29.93 -33.42 -12.97
CA ASP A 493 30.12 -32.50 -11.85
C ASP A 493 29.63 -31.10 -12.23
N ALA A 494 28.84 -30.51 -11.34
CA ALA A 494 28.18 -29.23 -11.54
C ALA A 494 28.10 -28.45 -10.24
N LYS A 495 27.71 -27.18 -10.31
CA LYS A 495 27.58 -26.32 -9.14
C LYS A 495 26.16 -25.77 -9.04
N ARG A 496 25.60 -25.83 -7.83
CA ARG A 496 24.33 -25.14 -7.54
C ARG A 496 24.51 -23.63 -7.62
N GLU A 497 23.41 -22.95 -7.97
CA GLU A 497 23.29 -21.52 -7.76
C GLU A 497 23.39 -21.20 -6.26
N THR A 498 24.12 -20.14 -5.91
CA THR A 498 24.38 -19.75 -4.52
C THR A 498 23.65 -18.50 -4.11
N ASP A 499 23.01 -17.81 -5.05
CA ASP A 499 22.12 -16.71 -4.74
C ASP A 499 20.79 -17.24 -4.22
N THR A 500 20.19 -16.49 -3.29
CA THR A 500 18.81 -16.67 -2.84
C THR A 500 17.91 -15.65 -3.48
N MET A 501 16.60 -15.90 -3.49
CA MET A 501 15.62 -14.98 -4.03
C MET A 501 15.33 -13.84 -3.06
N ASP A 502 14.98 -12.68 -3.62
CA ASP A 502 14.42 -11.55 -2.87
C ASP A 502 13.23 -12.00 -2.02
N THR A 503 13.13 -11.50 -0.80
CA THR A 503 12.02 -11.82 0.13
C THR A 503 10.65 -11.53 -0.48
N PHE A 504 10.53 -10.51 -1.33
CA PHE A 504 9.27 -10.19 -1.99
C PHE A 504 8.77 -11.27 -2.96
N ILE A 505 9.62 -12.19 -3.42
CA ILE A 505 9.17 -13.37 -4.17
C ILE A 505 8.24 -14.22 -3.30
N CYS A 506 8.61 -14.45 -2.04
CA CYS A 506 7.81 -15.24 -1.11
C CYS A 506 6.47 -14.57 -0.80
N SER A 507 6.46 -13.26 -0.58
CA SER A 507 5.23 -12.52 -0.27
C SER A 507 4.36 -12.19 -1.49
N SER A 508 4.84 -12.41 -2.73
CA SER A 508 4.05 -12.11 -3.94
C SER A 508 2.93 -13.10 -4.25
N TRP A 509 2.83 -14.22 -3.53
CA TRP A 509 1.84 -15.26 -3.78
C TRP A 509 1.23 -15.88 -2.52
N TYR A 510 1.62 -15.46 -1.31
CA TYR A 510 1.21 -16.05 -0.04
C TYR A 510 -0.31 -16.04 0.19
N TYR A 511 -1.02 -15.02 -0.30
CA TYR A 511 -2.48 -14.93 -0.25
C TYR A 511 -3.17 -16.08 -1.00
N LEU A 512 -2.52 -16.66 -2.01
CA LEU A 512 -2.99 -17.85 -2.70
C LEU A 512 -2.71 -19.12 -1.86
N ARG A 513 -1.53 -19.19 -1.22
CA ARG A 513 -1.16 -20.32 -0.37
C ARG A 513 -2.11 -20.51 0.79
N TYR A 514 -2.58 -19.42 1.41
CA TYR A 514 -3.56 -19.49 2.49
C TYR A 514 -4.85 -20.22 2.13
N THR A 515 -5.21 -20.25 0.86
CA THR A 515 -6.43 -20.94 0.41
C THR A 515 -6.32 -22.46 0.53
N ASP A 516 -5.07 -23.00 0.47
CA ASP A 516 -4.79 -24.44 0.54
C ASP A 516 -3.38 -24.74 1.10
N PRO A 517 -3.09 -24.31 2.36
CA PRO A 517 -1.73 -24.25 2.90
C PRO A 517 -1.07 -25.61 3.11
N LYS A 518 -1.88 -26.65 3.29
CA LYS A 518 -1.40 -28.03 3.56
C LYS A 518 -1.24 -28.88 2.28
N ASN A 519 -1.43 -28.30 1.11
CA ASN A 519 -1.25 -29.01 -0.15
C ASN A 519 0.22 -29.30 -0.42
N ASN A 520 0.57 -30.58 -0.54
CA ASN A 520 1.93 -31.06 -0.79
C ASN A 520 2.18 -31.50 -2.24
N LYS A 521 1.17 -31.40 -3.11
CA LYS A 521 1.22 -31.79 -4.53
C LYS A 521 1.34 -30.60 -5.49
N MET A 522 0.85 -29.45 -5.08
CA MET A 522 0.86 -28.21 -5.83
C MET A 522 0.83 -27.00 -4.87
N PRO A 523 1.18 -25.79 -5.33
CA PRO A 523 1.17 -24.61 -4.45
C PRO A 523 -0.21 -24.35 -3.85
N PHE A 524 -1.27 -24.64 -4.56
CA PHE A 524 -2.69 -24.58 -4.16
C PHE A 524 -3.56 -25.31 -5.17
N ALA A 525 -4.69 -25.84 -4.75
CA ALA A 525 -5.68 -26.42 -5.67
C ALA A 525 -6.50 -25.30 -6.35
N LYS A 526 -6.72 -25.41 -7.66
CA LYS A 526 -7.39 -24.37 -8.47
C LYS A 526 -8.82 -24.08 -8.01
N ASP A 527 -9.57 -25.10 -7.61
CA ASP A 527 -10.93 -24.95 -7.10
C ASP A 527 -10.97 -24.18 -5.79
N LYS A 528 -10.02 -24.44 -4.87
CA LYS A 528 -9.93 -23.73 -3.58
C LYS A 528 -9.51 -22.27 -3.76
N VAL A 529 -8.49 -22.04 -4.58
CA VAL A 529 -8.02 -20.66 -4.81
C VAL A 529 -9.09 -19.83 -5.50
N ASN A 530 -9.81 -20.37 -6.48
CA ASN A 530 -10.87 -19.64 -7.18
C ASN A 530 -12.14 -19.44 -6.33
N TYR A 531 -12.36 -20.27 -5.30
CA TYR A 531 -13.41 -20.02 -4.33
C TYR A 531 -13.09 -18.81 -3.44
N TRP A 532 -11.88 -18.75 -2.88
CA TRP A 532 -11.52 -17.74 -1.91
C TRP A 532 -11.01 -16.42 -2.52
N ALA A 533 -10.08 -16.51 -3.47
CA ALA A 533 -9.47 -15.35 -4.10
C ALA A 533 -10.32 -14.83 -5.30
N PRO A 534 -10.14 -13.56 -5.68
CA PRO A 534 -9.29 -12.54 -5.10
C PRO A 534 -9.64 -12.20 -3.65
N VAL A 535 -8.65 -11.64 -2.91
CA VAL A 535 -8.87 -11.12 -1.56
C VAL A 535 -9.90 -9.98 -1.62
N ASP A 536 -10.93 -10.03 -0.78
CA ASP A 536 -12.00 -9.04 -0.80
C ASP A 536 -11.55 -7.72 -0.15
N GLN A 537 -10.86 -7.80 0.99
CA GLN A 537 -10.27 -6.64 1.65
C GLN A 537 -8.83 -6.93 2.05
N TYR A 538 -7.91 -6.14 1.49
CA TYR A 538 -6.49 -6.18 1.82
C TYR A 538 -6.09 -4.93 2.60
N ILE A 539 -5.27 -5.10 3.65
CA ILE A 539 -4.90 -4.02 4.57
C ILE A 539 -3.39 -4.04 4.78
N GLY A 540 -2.74 -2.88 4.61
CA GLY A 540 -1.30 -2.77 4.82
C GLY A 540 -0.74 -1.38 4.60
N GLY A 541 0.59 -1.24 4.68
CA GLY A 541 1.27 0.04 4.52
C GLY A 541 1.35 0.53 3.08
N ILE A 542 1.24 1.84 2.88
CA ILE A 542 1.35 2.47 1.55
C ILE A 542 2.77 2.36 0.96
N GLU A 543 3.79 2.14 1.78
CA GLU A 543 5.18 1.92 1.37
C GLU A 543 5.35 0.74 0.41
N HIS A 544 4.39 -0.20 0.43
CA HIS A 544 4.37 -1.35 -0.47
C HIS A 544 3.74 -1.07 -1.84
N ALA A 545 3.32 0.15 -2.13
CA ALA A 545 2.63 0.51 -3.37
C ALA A 545 3.36 0.07 -4.65
N ILE A 546 4.67 0.32 -4.72
CA ILE A 546 5.54 -0.01 -5.86
C ILE A 546 6.43 -1.24 -5.63
N LEU A 547 6.28 -1.91 -4.49
CA LEU A 547 6.98 -3.12 -4.08
C LEU A 547 6.00 -4.31 -4.12
N HIS A 548 5.67 -4.85 -2.95
CA HIS A 548 4.80 -6.02 -2.78
C HIS A 548 3.48 -5.94 -3.56
N LEU A 549 2.79 -4.79 -3.57
CA LEU A 549 1.50 -4.65 -4.27
C LEU A 549 1.66 -4.75 -5.79
N LEU A 550 2.72 -4.20 -6.35
CA LEU A 550 3.02 -4.31 -7.79
C LEU A 550 3.44 -5.74 -8.16
N TYR A 551 4.30 -6.36 -7.34
CA TYR A 551 4.78 -7.72 -7.57
C TYR A 551 3.67 -8.76 -7.44
N SER A 552 2.75 -8.62 -6.47
CA SER A 552 1.60 -9.51 -6.32
C SER A 552 0.67 -9.45 -7.55
N ARG A 553 0.48 -8.27 -8.14
CA ARG A 553 -0.27 -8.10 -9.38
C ARG A 553 0.43 -8.81 -10.54
N PHE A 554 1.74 -8.64 -10.67
CA PHE A 554 2.54 -9.33 -11.69
C PHE A 554 2.44 -10.84 -11.56
N PHE A 555 2.65 -11.39 -10.35
CA PHE A 555 2.51 -12.83 -10.09
C PHE A 555 1.11 -13.34 -10.45
N THR A 556 0.06 -12.64 -10.03
CA THR A 556 -1.32 -13.03 -10.35
C THR A 556 -1.54 -13.15 -11.85
N LYS A 557 -1.05 -12.19 -12.64
CA LYS A 557 -1.17 -12.20 -14.11
C LYS A 557 -0.44 -13.38 -14.74
N VAL A 558 0.78 -13.66 -14.30
CA VAL A 558 1.55 -14.81 -14.79
C VAL A 558 0.85 -16.13 -14.44
N LEU A 559 0.31 -16.24 -13.22
CA LEU A 559 -0.42 -17.44 -12.79
C LEU A 559 -1.76 -17.61 -13.53
N HIS A 560 -2.43 -16.52 -13.85
CA HIS A 560 -3.61 -16.53 -14.72
C HIS A 560 -3.26 -17.03 -16.13
N ASP A 561 -2.20 -16.51 -16.75
CA ASP A 561 -1.74 -16.93 -18.07
C ASP A 561 -1.23 -18.38 -18.08
N ALA A 562 -0.80 -18.89 -16.91
CA ALA A 562 -0.46 -20.30 -16.73
C ALA A 562 -1.69 -21.18 -16.46
N GLY A 563 -2.90 -20.61 -16.34
CA GLY A 563 -4.14 -21.35 -16.11
C GLY A 563 -4.34 -21.85 -14.67
N LEU A 564 -3.54 -21.33 -13.72
CA LEU A 564 -3.58 -21.74 -12.31
C LEU A 564 -4.65 -21.00 -11.51
N VAL A 565 -5.00 -19.78 -11.92
CA VAL A 565 -6.08 -18.97 -11.34
C VAL A 565 -6.95 -18.39 -12.46
N ASP A 566 -8.21 -18.03 -12.15
CA ASP A 566 -9.16 -17.50 -13.13
C ASP A 566 -9.36 -15.98 -13.03
N PHE A 567 -8.56 -15.29 -12.22
CA PHE A 567 -8.58 -13.83 -12.03
C PHE A 567 -7.22 -13.21 -12.34
N THR A 568 -7.23 -11.92 -12.67
CA THR A 568 -6.03 -11.17 -13.12
C THR A 568 -5.50 -10.16 -12.10
N GLU A 569 -6.25 -9.91 -11.02
CA GLU A 569 -5.84 -9.00 -9.94
C GLU A 569 -5.99 -9.68 -8.57
N PRO A 570 -5.02 -9.50 -7.65
CA PRO A 570 -4.98 -10.24 -6.39
C PRO A 570 -5.97 -9.74 -5.33
N PHE A 571 -6.26 -8.43 -5.31
CA PHE A 571 -6.99 -7.77 -4.23
C PHE A 571 -8.08 -6.86 -4.80
N HIS A 572 -9.35 -7.06 -4.38
CA HIS A 572 -10.46 -6.21 -4.80
C HIS A 572 -10.40 -4.83 -4.17
N ASN A 573 -10.28 -4.78 -2.84
CA ASN A 573 -10.20 -3.54 -2.10
C ASN A 573 -8.88 -3.48 -1.33
N LEU A 574 -8.29 -2.30 -1.30
CA LEU A 574 -7.06 -2.01 -0.55
C LEU A 574 -7.31 -0.87 0.42
N LEU A 575 -6.97 -1.08 1.68
CA LEU A 575 -6.90 -0.04 2.69
C LEU A 575 -5.43 0.19 3.05
N THR A 576 -4.97 1.43 2.87
CA THR A 576 -3.65 1.84 3.34
C THR A 576 -3.80 2.59 4.65
N GLN A 577 -3.32 2.00 5.74
CA GLN A 577 -3.40 2.61 7.06
C GLN A 577 -2.34 3.70 7.27
N GLY A 578 -2.68 4.70 8.10
CA GLY A 578 -1.71 5.68 8.58
C GLY A 578 -0.76 5.11 9.64
N MET A 579 0.36 5.78 9.87
CA MET A 579 1.37 5.38 10.85
C MET A 579 0.92 5.66 12.28
N VAL A 580 1.50 4.93 13.24
CA VAL A 580 1.41 5.25 14.68
C VAL A 580 2.68 6.01 15.05
N LEU A 581 2.50 7.25 15.48
CA LEU A 581 3.55 8.17 15.90
C LEU A 581 3.59 8.26 17.42
N LYS A 582 4.70 8.70 17.97
CA LYS A 582 4.81 9.17 19.35
C LYS A 582 5.59 10.48 19.35
N ASP A 583 4.98 11.51 19.95
CA ASP A 583 5.51 12.86 19.97
C ASP A 583 5.81 13.39 18.55
N GLY A 584 4.87 13.18 17.62
CA GLY A 584 4.97 13.59 16.22
C GLY A 584 6.03 12.87 15.37
N SER A 585 6.66 11.82 15.89
CA SER A 585 7.72 11.06 15.21
C SER A 585 7.36 9.58 15.07
N LYS A 586 7.80 8.96 13.97
CA LYS A 586 7.69 7.50 13.79
C LYS A 586 8.38 6.78 14.95
N MET A 587 7.69 5.81 15.55
CA MET A 587 8.26 4.96 16.59
C MET A 587 9.45 4.17 16.05
N SER A 588 10.60 4.23 16.75
CA SER A 588 11.75 3.41 16.43
C SER A 588 12.57 3.07 17.67
N LYS A 589 13.20 1.89 17.69
CA LYS A 589 14.06 1.47 18.81
C LYS A 589 15.25 2.40 18.98
N SER A 590 15.78 2.96 17.90
CA SER A 590 16.91 3.91 17.94
C SER A 590 16.56 5.24 18.58
N LYS A 591 15.29 5.67 18.52
CA LYS A 591 14.79 6.90 19.14
C LYS A 591 14.31 6.68 20.58
N GLY A 592 14.19 5.42 21.04
CA GLY A 592 13.68 5.08 22.38
C GLY A 592 12.21 5.45 22.61
N ASN A 593 11.42 5.70 21.56
CA ASN A 593 10.03 6.13 21.63
C ASN A 593 9.01 5.02 21.31
N VAL A 594 9.43 3.75 21.37
CA VAL A 594 8.55 2.61 21.06
C VAL A 594 7.61 2.36 22.24
N VAL A 595 6.33 2.14 21.93
CA VAL A 595 5.30 1.67 22.88
C VAL A 595 5.13 0.17 22.68
N SER A 596 5.33 -0.60 23.74
CA SER A 596 5.17 -2.06 23.73
C SER A 596 3.69 -2.45 23.80
N PRO A 597 3.17 -3.20 22.81
CA PRO A 597 1.82 -3.78 22.92
C PRO A 597 1.63 -4.64 24.15
N GLU A 598 2.64 -5.41 24.54
CA GLU A 598 2.62 -6.32 25.68
C GLU A 598 2.41 -5.57 27.00
N GLU A 599 3.09 -4.43 27.19
CA GLU A 599 2.92 -3.58 28.37
C GLU A 599 1.50 -2.98 28.45
N ILE A 600 0.96 -2.51 27.31
CA ILE A 600 -0.38 -1.94 27.25
C ILE A 600 -1.44 -3.01 27.50
N ILE A 601 -1.34 -4.16 26.84
CA ILE A 601 -2.26 -5.29 27.04
C ILE A 601 -2.17 -5.82 28.47
N GLY A 602 -0.98 -5.96 29.01
CA GLY A 602 -0.76 -6.42 30.39
C GLY A 602 -1.38 -5.49 31.44
N LYS A 603 -1.39 -4.17 31.19
CA LYS A 603 -1.92 -3.17 32.13
C LYS A 603 -3.43 -2.93 31.96
N TYR A 604 -3.90 -2.80 30.73
CA TYR A 604 -5.25 -2.32 30.41
C TYR A 604 -6.14 -3.35 29.69
N GLY A 605 -5.55 -4.45 29.21
CA GLY A 605 -6.23 -5.46 28.40
C GLY A 605 -6.16 -5.20 26.87
N ALA A 606 -6.36 -6.28 26.10
CA ALA A 606 -6.36 -6.25 24.66
C ALA A 606 -7.53 -5.42 24.09
N ASP A 607 -8.73 -5.58 24.65
CA ASP A 607 -9.91 -4.82 24.22
C ASP A 607 -9.69 -3.31 24.34
N THR A 608 -8.99 -2.87 25.39
CA THR A 608 -8.64 -1.45 25.58
C THR A 608 -7.66 -0.97 24.50
N ALA A 609 -6.61 -1.74 24.22
CA ALA A 609 -5.63 -1.40 23.21
C ALA A 609 -6.28 -1.32 21.81
N ARG A 610 -7.11 -2.29 21.45
CA ARG A 610 -7.88 -2.34 20.20
C ARG A 610 -8.82 -1.15 20.06
N LEU A 611 -9.62 -0.90 21.10
CA LEU A 611 -10.58 0.20 21.08
C LEU A 611 -9.90 1.56 20.93
N PHE A 612 -8.80 1.80 21.66
CA PHE A 612 -8.04 3.05 21.56
C PHE A 612 -7.48 3.24 20.15
N ILE A 613 -6.80 2.23 19.58
CA ILE A 613 -6.11 2.35 18.30
C ILE A 613 -7.11 2.58 17.14
N LEU A 614 -8.34 2.09 17.27
CA LEU A 614 -9.40 2.24 16.27
C LEU A 614 -10.18 3.56 16.43
N PHE A 615 -10.23 4.09 17.67
CA PHE A 615 -10.98 5.31 18.00
C PHE A 615 -10.17 6.59 17.76
N ALA A 616 -8.85 6.56 18.00
CA ALA A 616 -8.03 7.77 18.14
C ALA A 616 -7.84 8.56 16.83
N ALA A 617 -7.96 7.93 15.67
CA ALA A 617 -7.86 8.60 14.36
C ALA A 617 -8.58 7.80 13.26
N PRO A 618 -8.99 8.45 12.14
CA PRO A 618 -9.39 7.75 10.92
C PRO A 618 -8.30 6.78 10.46
N VAL A 619 -8.69 5.64 9.87
CA VAL A 619 -7.76 4.55 9.56
C VAL A 619 -6.65 4.92 8.58
N ASP A 620 -6.92 5.84 7.65
CA ASP A 620 -5.98 6.33 6.63
C ASP A 620 -5.08 7.49 7.11
N ARG A 621 -5.30 8.00 8.33
CA ARG A 621 -4.53 9.10 8.92
C ARG A 621 -3.54 8.59 9.95
N ASP A 622 -2.45 9.33 10.09
CA ASP A 622 -1.50 9.07 11.17
C ASP A 622 -2.16 9.29 12.54
N LEU A 623 -1.74 8.48 13.50
CA LEU A 623 -2.22 8.51 14.87
C LEU A 623 -1.06 8.86 15.79
N ASP A 624 -1.19 9.93 16.56
CA ASP A 624 -0.24 10.24 17.62
C ASP A 624 -0.63 9.54 18.93
N TRP A 625 0.29 8.79 19.51
CA TRP A 625 0.05 7.98 20.71
C TRP A 625 -0.27 8.84 21.92
N SER A 626 -1.29 8.45 22.68
CA SER A 626 -1.72 9.14 23.91
C SER A 626 -2.04 8.15 25.02
N ASP A 627 -1.23 8.17 26.08
CA ASP A 627 -1.47 7.36 27.28
C ASP A 627 -2.81 7.71 27.96
N GLN A 628 -3.19 9.01 27.95
CA GLN A 628 -4.49 9.46 28.48
C GLN A 628 -5.66 8.92 27.64
N GLY A 629 -5.46 8.80 26.32
CA GLY A 629 -6.44 8.20 25.40
C GLY A 629 -6.69 6.72 25.72
N VAL A 630 -5.63 5.95 26.00
CA VAL A 630 -5.72 4.54 26.43
C VAL A 630 -6.50 4.41 27.72
N GLU A 631 -6.21 5.25 28.74
CA GLU A 631 -6.98 5.26 29.99
C GLU A 631 -8.45 5.65 29.77
N GLY A 632 -8.71 6.55 28.82
CA GLY A 632 -10.06 6.92 28.39
C GLY A 632 -10.84 5.73 27.85
N ALA A 633 -10.22 4.93 26.98
CA ALA A 633 -10.79 3.70 26.42
C ALA A 633 -11.07 2.66 27.52
N TYR A 634 -10.12 2.45 28.44
CA TYR A 634 -10.30 1.55 29.59
C TYR A 634 -11.48 1.96 30.47
N ARG A 635 -11.57 3.25 30.80
CA ARG A 635 -12.70 3.79 31.58
C ARG A 635 -14.04 3.61 30.87
N PHE A 636 -14.06 3.77 29.56
CA PHE A 636 -15.27 3.56 28.77
C PHE A 636 -15.74 2.10 28.84
N LEU A 637 -14.86 1.11 28.64
CA LEU A 637 -15.22 -0.31 28.76
C LEU A 637 -15.70 -0.63 30.17
N GLY A 638 -15.07 -0.09 31.20
CA GLY A 638 -15.56 -0.20 32.60
C GLY A 638 -16.95 0.44 32.82
N ARG A 639 -17.29 1.48 32.06
CA ARG A 639 -18.65 2.07 32.10
C ARG A 639 -19.67 1.17 31.42
N VAL A 640 -19.33 0.59 30.26
CA VAL A 640 -20.19 -0.40 29.57
C VAL A 640 -20.48 -1.57 30.49
N TRP A 641 -19.45 -2.11 31.17
CA TRP A 641 -19.58 -3.18 32.12
C TRP A 641 -20.59 -2.83 33.25
N ARG A 642 -20.36 -1.71 33.92
CA ARG A 642 -21.20 -1.30 35.08
C ARG A 642 -22.64 -1.02 34.69
N ILE A 643 -22.90 -0.34 33.58
CA ILE A 643 -24.29 0.01 33.22
C ILE A 643 -25.08 -1.21 32.76
N LEU A 644 -24.45 -2.17 32.05
CA LEU A 644 -25.14 -3.40 31.67
C LEU A 644 -25.40 -4.33 32.86
N LEU A 645 -24.49 -4.37 33.84
CA LEU A 645 -24.75 -5.11 35.10
C LEU A 645 -25.81 -4.45 35.98
N HIS A 646 -25.89 -3.11 35.98
CA HIS A 646 -26.95 -2.40 36.66
C HIS A 646 -28.34 -2.81 36.14
N PHE A 647 -28.47 -3.08 34.86
CA PHE A 647 -29.71 -3.51 34.22
C PHE A 647 -29.81 -5.03 34.02
N GLU A 648 -28.92 -5.85 34.60
CA GLU A 648 -28.87 -7.30 34.39
C GLU A 648 -30.24 -7.99 34.57
N ASP A 649 -30.91 -7.71 35.66
CA ASP A 649 -32.22 -8.32 35.97
C ASP A 649 -33.30 -7.89 34.98
N ALA A 650 -33.33 -6.62 34.58
CA ALA A 650 -34.28 -6.11 33.58
C ALA A 650 -34.02 -6.72 32.18
N VAL A 651 -32.76 -6.87 31.79
CA VAL A 651 -32.37 -7.52 30.52
C VAL A 651 -32.80 -9.01 30.52
N LYS A 652 -32.56 -9.73 31.61
CA LYS A 652 -32.91 -11.15 31.73
C LYS A 652 -34.44 -11.38 31.82
N ALA A 653 -35.16 -10.50 32.52
CA ALA A 653 -36.62 -10.55 32.56
C ALA A 653 -37.24 -10.36 31.20
N GLY A 654 -36.62 -9.52 30.35
CA GLY A 654 -37.03 -9.28 28.96
C GLY A 654 -38.39 -8.61 28.86
N GLY A 655 -39.11 -8.95 27.79
CA GLY A 655 -40.45 -8.43 27.49
C GLY A 655 -40.61 -8.28 25.98
N THR A 656 -41.84 -8.14 25.52
CA THR A 656 -42.14 -7.82 24.13
C THR A 656 -42.05 -6.31 23.95
N MET A 657 -41.33 -5.88 22.92
CA MET A 657 -41.22 -4.46 22.56
C MET A 657 -42.54 -3.99 21.96
N GLU A 658 -43.21 -3.10 22.66
CA GLU A 658 -44.42 -2.42 22.18
C GLU A 658 -44.15 -0.92 22.05
N PRO A 659 -43.78 -0.42 20.85
CA PRO A 659 -43.39 0.98 20.66
C PRO A 659 -44.46 1.99 21.12
N GLY A 660 -45.75 1.59 21.06
CA GLY A 660 -46.86 2.44 21.47
C GLY A 660 -46.96 2.66 22.99
N SER A 661 -46.34 1.77 23.80
CA SER A 661 -46.37 1.86 25.27
C SER A 661 -45.21 2.68 25.86
N LEU A 662 -44.23 3.07 25.03
CA LEU A 662 -43.06 3.84 25.45
C LEU A 662 -43.41 5.29 25.79
N THR A 663 -42.82 5.80 26.87
CA THR A 663 -42.88 7.23 27.21
C THR A 663 -42.16 8.07 26.11
N PRO A 664 -42.41 9.38 26.03
CA PRO A 664 -41.67 10.24 25.08
C PRO A 664 -40.15 10.15 25.21
N GLU A 665 -39.61 10.10 26.43
CA GLU A 665 -38.18 9.98 26.70
C GLU A 665 -37.61 8.61 26.25
N GLU A 666 -38.39 7.52 26.44
CA GLU A 666 -38.03 6.19 25.96
C GLU A 666 -38.07 6.09 24.43
N LYS A 667 -39.03 6.75 23.78
CA LYS A 667 -39.07 6.87 22.29
C LYS A 667 -37.84 7.60 21.77
N ASP A 668 -37.45 8.71 22.38
CA ASP A 668 -36.25 9.45 22.03
C ASP A 668 -34.99 8.61 22.24
N PHE A 669 -34.90 7.87 23.33
CA PHE A 669 -33.80 6.96 23.60
C PHE A 669 -33.75 5.83 22.56
N ARG A 670 -34.89 5.22 22.22
CA ARG A 670 -34.96 4.20 21.17
C ARG A 670 -34.54 4.76 19.81
N ARG A 671 -34.89 6.01 19.52
CA ARG A 671 -34.41 6.70 18.30
C ARG A 671 -32.89 6.84 18.31
N ILE A 672 -32.27 7.21 19.43
CA ILE A 672 -30.81 7.26 19.58
C ILE A 672 -30.19 5.87 19.30
N LEU A 673 -30.77 4.79 19.88
CA LEU A 673 -30.32 3.42 19.64
C LEU A 673 -30.29 3.09 18.13
N HIS A 674 -31.43 3.27 17.44
CA HIS A 674 -31.54 2.90 16.03
C HIS A 674 -30.74 3.83 15.11
N THR A 675 -30.58 5.12 15.47
CA THR A 675 -29.65 6.05 14.79
C THR A 675 -28.20 5.56 14.94
N THR A 676 -27.82 5.07 16.13
CA THR A 676 -26.50 4.49 16.38
C THR A 676 -26.28 3.22 15.55
N ILE A 677 -27.26 2.30 15.51
CA ILE A 677 -27.17 1.09 14.69
C ILE A 677 -26.92 1.45 13.22
N LYS A 678 -27.74 2.37 12.68
CA LYS A 678 -27.59 2.84 11.29
C LYS A 678 -26.20 3.43 11.04
N LYS A 679 -25.78 4.38 11.87
CA LYS A 679 -24.52 5.09 11.72
C LYS A 679 -23.31 4.16 11.85
N VAL A 680 -23.28 3.30 12.85
CA VAL A 680 -22.18 2.33 13.04
C VAL A 680 -22.10 1.37 11.86
N THR A 681 -23.24 0.90 11.35
CA THR A 681 -23.29 0.02 10.17
C THR A 681 -22.67 0.71 8.94
N GLU A 682 -23.07 1.95 8.64
CA GLU A 682 -22.54 2.72 7.51
C GLU A 682 -21.05 3.04 7.69
N ASP A 683 -20.65 3.43 8.90
CA ASP A 683 -19.26 3.77 9.20
C ASP A 683 -18.32 2.55 9.09
N VAL A 684 -18.78 1.36 9.51
CA VAL A 684 -17.97 0.12 9.41
C VAL A 684 -17.99 -0.42 7.98
N ARG A 685 -19.17 -0.57 7.38
CA ARG A 685 -19.36 -1.24 6.09
C ARG A 685 -18.81 -0.46 4.91
N ASP A 686 -19.10 0.86 4.87
CA ASP A 686 -18.94 1.66 3.65
C ASP A 686 -17.77 2.64 3.75
N ARG A 687 -17.43 3.11 4.95
CA ARG A 687 -16.54 4.26 5.14
C ARG A 687 -15.25 3.95 5.87
N PHE A 688 -15.15 2.82 6.57
CA PHE A 688 -14.04 2.50 7.48
C PHE A 688 -13.76 3.61 8.51
N MET A 689 -14.82 4.28 8.97
CA MET A 689 -14.75 5.36 9.95
C MET A 689 -14.97 4.83 11.36
N PHE A 690 -14.05 3.98 11.83
CA PHE A 690 -14.16 3.30 13.12
C PHE A 690 -14.18 4.26 14.30
N ASN A 691 -13.47 5.37 14.21
CA ASN A 691 -13.45 6.41 15.22
C ASN A 691 -14.84 7.03 15.43
N THR A 692 -15.60 7.29 14.38
CA THR A 692 -16.98 7.82 14.48
C THR A 692 -17.97 6.74 14.88
N ALA A 693 -17.77 5.48 14.46
CA ALA A 693 -18.55 4.34 14.93
C ALA A 693 -18.44 4.17 16.45
N VAL A 694 -17.23 4.13 16.98
CA VAL A 694 -16.96 4.03 18.43
C VAL A 694 -17.54 5.24 19.19
N SER A 695 -17.38 6.46 18.65
CA SER A 695 -17.98 7.68 19.22
C SER A 695 -19.51 7.55 19.37
N SER A 696 -20.19 7.02 18.34
CA SER A 696 -21.65 6.84 18.39
C SER A 696 -22.06 5.81 19.42
N VAL A 697 -21.27 4.73 19.61
CA VAL A 697 -21.49 3.77 20.70
C VAL A 697 -21.29 4.43 22.07
N MET A 698 -20.29 5.31 22.22
CA MET A 698 -20.08 6.08 23.46
C MET A 698 -21.27 7.00 23.78
N GLU A 699 -21.83 7.65 22.76
CA GLU A 699 -23.05 8.50 22.89
C GLU A 699 -24.26 7.68 23.32
N LEU A 700 -24.45 6.49 22.76
CA LEU A 700 -25.51 5.55 23.17
C LEU A 700 -25.36 5.14 24.63
N VAL A 701 -24.14 4.79 25.06
CA VAL A 701 -23.86 4.46 26.47
C VAL A 701 -24.15 5.65 27.38
N ASN A 702 -23.79 6.88 26.98
CA ASN A 702 -24.11 8.10 27.74
C ASN A 702 -25.63 8.32 27.86
N ALA A 703 -26.38 8.07 26.79
CA ALA A 703 -27.84 8.15 26.82
C ALA A 703 -28.47 7.10 27.76
N LEU A 704 -27.96 5.86 27.74
CA LEU A 704 -28.42 4.81 28.65
C LEU A 704 -28.18 5.17 30.12
N TYR A 705 -27.07 5.83 30.46
CA TYR A 705 -26.76 6.30 31.82
C TYR A 705 -27.79 7.32 32.35
N GLN A 706 -28.52 8.03 31.47
CA GLN A 706 -29.57 8.97 31.91
C GLN A 706 -30.77 8.24 32.58
N PHE A 707 -30.86 6.91 32.36
CA PHE A 707 -31.93 6.06 32.96
C PHE A 707 -31.45 5.26 34.17
N GLN A 708 -30.17 5.43 34.61
CA GLN A 708 -29.62 4.62 35.72
C GLN A 708 -30.45 4.69 36.98
N ASP A 709 -30.97 5.89 37.31
CA ASP A 709 -31.79 6.13 38.51
C ASP A 709 -33.29 6.36 38.20
N ARG A 710 -33.73 5.90 37.02
CA ARG A 710 -35.12 6.08 36.52
C ARG A 710 -35.72 4.73 36.09
N THR A 711 -37.04 4.67 36.10
CA THR A 711 -37.72 3.53 35.51
C THR A 711 -37.62 3.58 33.98
N ILE A 712 -37.27 2.46 33.37
CA ILE A 712 -37.22 2.26 31.94
C ILE A 712 -37.83 0.91 31.57
N SER A 713 -38.46 0.82 30.40
CA SER A 713 -39.03 -0.43 29.88
C SER A 713 -37.98 -1.55 29.82
N GLY A 714 -38.25 -2.70 30.44
CA GLY A 714 -37.36 -3.85 30.41
C GLY A 714 -37.10 -4.38 29.00
N ALA A 715 -38.13 -4.32 28.13
CA ALA A 715 -37.99 -4.67 26.73
C ALA A 715 -37.00 -3.73 25.96
N LEU A 716 -37.07 -2.41 26.25
CA LEU A 716 -36.19 -1.41 25.63
C LEU A 716 -34.74 -1.57 26.10
N VAL A 717 -34.55 -1.82 27.41
CA VAL A 717 -33.21 -2.10 27.97
C VAL A 717 -32.62 -3.37 27.37
N ARG A 718 -33.42 -4.42 27.21
CA ARG A 718 -32.99 -5.67 26.57
C ARG A 718 -32.59 -5.44 25.10
N GLU A 719 -33.43 -4.73 24.31
CA GLU A 719 -33.13 -4.35 22.93
C GLU A 719 -31.81 -3.55 22.86
N THR A 720 -31.62 -2.64 23.81
CA THR A 720 -30.42 -1.81 23.90
C THR A 720 -29.18 -2.64 24.22
N ALA A 721 -29.23 -3.49 25.23
CA ALA A 721 -28.13 -4.34 25.66
C ALA A 721 -27.69 -5.30 24.53
N GLU A 722 -28.64 -5.92 23.85
CA GLU A 722 -28.42 -6.82 22.74
C GLU A 722 -27.69 -6.10 21.58
N ASN A 723 -28.20 -4.95 21.15
CA ASN A 723 -27.63 -4.20 20.03
C ASN A 723 -26.32 -3.54 20.41
N LEU A 724 -26.17 -2.99 21.63
CA LEU A 724 -24.91 -2.40 22.09
C LEU A 724 -23.77 -3.42 22.06
N LEU A 725 -24.01 -4.63 22.57
CA LEU A 725 -23.00 -5.69 22.59
C LEU A 725 -22.63 -6.14 21.17
N LYS A 726 -23.59 -6.28 20.27
CA LYS A 726 -23.34 -6.61 18.86
C LYS A 726 -22.55 -5.53 18.15
N LEU A 727 -22.87 -4.26 18.34
CA LEU A 727 -22.15 -3.13 17.73
C LEU A 727 -20.73 -3.00 18.23
N LEU A 728 -20.50 -3.30 19.52
CA LEU A 728 -19.18 -3.18 20.15
C LEU A 728 -18.29 -4.43 19.93
N ALA A 729 -18.87 -5.59 19.63
CA ALA A 729 -18.18 -6.88 19.54
C ALA A 729 -16.97 -6.89 18.57
N PRO A 730 -17.01 -6.27 17.38
CA PRO A 730 -15.82 -6.22 16.51
C PRO A 730 -14.65 -5.41 17.11
N PHE A 731 -14.95 -4.41 17.94
CA PHE A 731 -13.96 -3.49 18.53
C PHE A 731 -13.38 -4.01 19.84
N ALA A 732 -14.22 -4.62 20.68
CA ALA A 732 -13.86 -5.14 22.00
C ALA A 732 -14.46 -6.54 22.22
N PRO A 733 -13.85 -7.57 21.57
CA PRO A 733 -14.47 -8.88 21.45
C PRO A 733 -14.61 -9.64 22.77
N HIS A 734 -13.70 -9.46 23.72
CA HIS A 734 -13.72 -10.27 24.95
C HIS A 734 -14.75 -9.78 25.96
N ILE A 735 -14.81 -8.48 26.23
CA ILE A 735 -15.80 -7.91 27.16
C ILE A 735 -17.22 -8.13 26.66
N THR A 736 -17.41 -8.03 25.33
CA THR A 736 -18.74 -8.22 24.74
C THR A 736 -19.18 -9.67 24.80
N GLU A 737 -18.27 -10.61 24.57
CA GLU A 737 -18.57 -12.04 24.70
C GLU A 737 -18.92 -12.43 26.17
N GLU A 738 -18.16 -11.89 27.13
CA GLU A 738 -18.44 -12.14 28.56
C GLU A 738 -19.81 -11.61 28.98
N LEU A 739 -20.11 -10.34 28.66
CA LEU A 739 -21.39 -9.72 28.93
C LEU A 739 -22.55 -10.41 28.19
N TRP A 740 -22.30 -10.83 26.96
CA TRP A 740 -23.28 -11.54 26.12
C TRP A 740 -23.73 -12.86 26.79
N HIS A 741 -22.75 -13.68 27.16
CA HIS A 741 -23.03 -14.96 27.84
C HIS A 741 -23.70 -14.77 29.24
N ARG A 742 -23.36 -13.67 29.91
CA ARG A 742 -23.96 -13.34 31.19
C ARG A 742 -25.42 -12.88 31.07
N LEU A 743 -25.72 -12.05 30.09
CA LEU A 743 -27.04 -11.45 29.87
C LEU A 743 -27.97 -12.33 29.02
N PHE A 744 -27.41 -13.11 28.11
CA PHE A 744 -28.12 -13.95 27.13
C PHE A 744 -27.57 -15.38 27.12
N PRO A 745 -27.66 -16.15 28.21
CA PRO A 745 -26.92 -17.40 28.41
C PRO A 745 -27.22 -18.51 27.39
N ASN A 746 -28.33 -18.42 26.63
CA ASN A 746 -28.74 -19.41 25.64
C ASN A 746 -28.53 -18.92 24.18
N ALA A 747 -27.86 -17.78 23.97
CA ALA A 747 -27.79 -17.14 22.65
C ALA A 747 -26.56 -17.53 21.83
N GLY A 748 -25.70 -18.43 22.33
CA GLY A 748 -24.42 -18.76 21.69
C GLY A 748 -23.41 -17.62 21.80
N SER A 749 -22.49 -17.51 20.83
CA SER A 749 -21.49 -16.44 20.80
C SER A 749 -22.04 -15.16 20.18
N VAL A 750 -21.68 -13.99 20.74
CA VAL A 750 -22.00 -12.68 20.13
C VAL A 750 -21.38 -12.53 18.74
N HIS A 751 -20.21 -13.14 18.51
CA HIS A 751 -19.51 -13.08 17.22
C HIS A 751 -20.18 -13.89 16.10
N GLN A 752 -21.09 -14.80 16.45
CA GLN A 752 -21.92 -15.58 15.51
C GLN A 752 -23.35 -15.03 15.42
N ALA A 753 -23.70 -14.09 16.27
CA ALA A 753 -25.00 -13.43 16.23
C ALA A 753 -25.11 -12.56 14.96
N ARG A 754 -26.33 -12.40 14.44
CA ARG A 754 -26.57 -11.54 13.28
C ARG A 754 -26.32 -10.07 13.63
N TRP A 755 -25.68 -9.35 12.71
CA TRP A 755 -25.49 -7.91 12.83
C TRP A 755 -26.84 -7.19 12.98
N PRO A 756 -26.95 -6.19 13.88
CA PRO A 756 -28.22 -5.55 14.17
C PRO A 756 -28.75 -4.76 12.97
N GLN A 757 -30.06 -4.80 12.80
CA GLN A 757 -30.79 -4.02 11.82
C GLN A 757 -31.49 -2.85 12.54
N TYR A 758 -31.42 -1.66 11.96
CA TYR A 758 -32.18 -0.53 12.51
C TYR A 758 -33.63 -0.57 12.06
N ASP A 759 -34.53 -0.12 12.95
CA ASP A 759 -35.93 0.05 12.67
C ASP A 759 -36.17 1.48 12.12
N GLU A 760 -36.61 1.57 10.88
CA GLU A 760 -36.88 2.87 10.24
C GLU A 760 -37.99 3.65 10.96
N ALA A 761 -39.01 2.94 11.52
CA ALA A 761 -40.06 3.58 12.28
C ALA A 761 -39.56 4.25 13.57
N ALA A 762 -38.50 3.67 14.18
CA ALA A 762 -37.86 4.27 15.35
C ALA A 762 -37.03 5.53 15.03
N LEU A 763 -36.65 5.72 13.76
CA LEU A 763 -35.90 6.90 13.32
C LEU A 763 -36.80 8.13 13.10
N VAL A 764 -38.10 7.93 12.99
CA VAL A 764 -39.05 9.02 12.79
C VAL A 764 -39.07 9.91 14.03
N GLN A 765 -38.92 11.17 13.85
CA GLN A 765 -39.00 12.18 14.90
C GLN A 765 -40.40 12.79 14.87
N ASP A 766 -41.17 12.58 15.92
CA ASP A 766 -42.52 13.17 16.05
C ASP A 766 -42.41 14.69 16.21
N GLU A 767 -41.37 15.16 16.88
CA GLU A 767 -41.13 16.57 17.17
C GLU A 767 -39.66 16.96 16.87
N ILE A 768 -39.46 18.18 16.43
CA ILE A 768 -38.15 18.77 16.16
C ILE A 768 -37.96 20.11 16.88
N GLU A 769 -36.71 20.37 17.32
CA GLU A 769 -36.36 21.66 17.91
C GLU A 769 -35.96 22.65 16.82
N ILE A 770 -36.68 23.76 16.70
CA ILE A 770 -36.39 24.86 15.78
C ILE A 770 -35.70 25.98 16.56
N VAL A 771 -34.57 26.43 16.02
CA VAL A 771 -33.82 27.54 16.60
C VAL A 771 -34.35 28.89 16.09
N LEU A 772 -34.74 29.77 17.00
CA LEU A 772 -35.02 31.19 16.70
C LEU A 772 -33.69 31.94 16.63
N GLN A 773 -33.44 32.58 15.50
CA GLN A 773 -32.42 33.59 15.35
C GLN A 773 -33.06 34.95 15.09
N ILE A 774 -32.45 36.03 15.60
CA ILE A 774 -32.77 37.43 15.27
C ILE A 774 -31.49 38.12 14.81
N ASN A 775 -31.51 38.61 13.58
CA ASN A 775 -30.33 39.15 12.92
C ASN A 775 -29.11 38.23 13.01
N GLY A 776 -29.32 36.90 12.81
CA GLY A 776 -28.29 35.87 12.84
C GLY A 776 -27.82 35.41 14.24
N LYS A 777 -28.33 35.97 15.33
CA LYS A 777 -28.00 35.61 16.71
C LYS A 777 -29.09 34.73 17.30
N VAL A 778 -28.72 33.57 17.89
CA VAL A 778 -29.67 32.66 18.56
C VAL A 778 -30.33 33.39 19.74
N ARG A 779 -31.68 33.33 19.81
CA ARG A 779 -32.50 34.01 20.82
C ARG A 779 -33.47 33.09 21.54
N GLY A 780 -33.76 31.93 20.97
CA GLY A 780 -34.67 30.97 21.55
C GLY A 780 -34.72 29.67 20.79
N ARG A 781 -35.47 28.69 21.33
CA ARG A 781 -35.74 27.43 20.71
C ARG A 781 -37.18 27.04 20.98
N VAL A 782 -37.82 26.33 20.08
CA VAL A 782 -39.18 25.85 20.19
C VAL A 782 -39.30 24.46 19.57
N THR A 783 -39.94 23.54 20.28
CA THR A 783 -40.26 22.19 19.79
C THR A 783 -41.56 22.26 19.00
N ILE A 784 -41.57 21.68 17.80
CA ILE A 784 -42.69 21.62 16.90
C ILE A 784 -42.83 20.22 16.29
N PRO A 785 -44.00 19.81 15.79
CA PRO A 785 -44.13 18.57 15.03
C PRO A 785 -43.16 18.53 13.85
N ALA A 786 -42.53 17.35 13.65
CA ALA A 786 -41.51 17.19 12.61
C ALA A 786 -42.03 17.38 11.17
N GLU A 787 -43.33 17.19 10.98
CA GLU A 787 -44.06 17.41 9.73
C GLU A 787 -44.59 18.84 9.58
N ALA A 788 -44.24 19.73 10.53
CA ALA A 788 -44.64 21.14 10.44
C ALA A 788 -44.10 21.80 9.17
N ASP A 789 -45.00 22.40 8.44
CA ASP A 789 -44.64 23.16 7.25
C ASP A 789 -43.91 24.48 7.62
N ARG A 790 -43.45 25.20 6.61
CA ARG A 790 -42.78 26.46 6.80
C ARG A 790 -43.64 27.47 7.61
N LYS A 791 -44.93 27.50 7.35
CA LYS A 791 -45.85 28.45 7.99
C LYS A 791 -45.99 28.11 9.48
N ALA A 792 -46.16 26.83 9.82
CA ALA A 792 -46.24 26.36 11.19
C ALA A 792 -44.91 26.64 11.94
N MET A 793 -43.77 26.49 11.29
CA MET A 793 -42.45 26.85 11.87
C MET A 793 -42.34 28.36 12.19
N GLU A 794 -42.75 29.23 11.26
CA GLU A 794 -42.74 30.67 11.43
C GLU A 794 -43.69 31.09 12.57
N GLU A 795 -44.94 30.55 12.61
CA GLU A 795 -45.94 30.82 13.64
C GLU A 795 -45.44 30.37 15.05
N ALA A 796 -44.88 29.16 15.18
CA ALA A 796 -44.38 28.67 16.43
C ALA A 796 -43.21 29.52 16.97
N VAL A 797 -42.32 29.95 16.13
CA VAL A 797 -41.19 30.81 16.53
C VAL A 797 -41.65 32.23 16.89
N MET A 798 -42.61 32.76 16.15
CA MET A 798 -43.19 34.08 16.43
C MET A 798 -44.01 34.10 17.73
N ALA A 799 -44.54 32.96 18.15
CA ALA A 799 -45.25 32.84 19.41
C ALA A 799 -44.32 32.90 20.64
N LEU A 800 -43.06 32.66 20.51
CA LEU A 800 -42.10 32.69 21.61
C LEU A 800 -42.03 34.07 22.27
N PRO A 801 -42.05 34.17 23.62
CA PRO A 801 -41.92 35.43 24.35
C PRO A 801 -40.68 36.23 23.96
N LYS A 802 -39.56 35.55 23.73
CA LYS A 802 -38.30 36.18 23.27
C LYS A 802 -38.40 36.74 21.87
N ALA A 803 -39.11 36.09 20.94
CA ALA A 803 -39.31 36.63 19.61
C ALA A 803 -40.07 37.93 19.70
N LYS A 804 -41.21 37.96 20.45
CA LYS A 804 -42.01 39.15 20.66
C LYS A 804 -41.18 40.31 21.24
N GLN A 805 -40.41 40.04 22.30
CA GLN A 805 -39.55 41.03 22.96
C GLN A 805 -38.51 41.66 22.02
N PHE A 806 -37.93 40.92 21.11
CA PHE A 806 -36.89 41.42 20.19
C PHE A 806 -37.43 42.08 18.94
N ILE A 807 -38.70 41.83 18.61
CA ILE A 807 -39.43 42.39 17.45
C ILE A 807 -40.20 43.66 17.83
N GLU A 808 -40.61 43.80 19.10
CA GLU A 808 -41.36 44.91 19.62
C GLU A 808 -40.67 46.26 19.29
N GLY A 809 -41.43 47.18 18.60
CA GLY A 809 -40.91 48.48 18.16
C GLY A 809 -39.95 48.45 16.94
N LYS A 810 -39.81 47.31 16.27
CA LYS A 810 -38.95 47.16 15.10
C LYS A 810 -39.73 46.66 13.87
N MET A 811 -39.27 47.00 12.70
CA MET A 811 -39.87 46.50 11.47
C MET A 811 -39.23 45.20 11.06
N VAL A 812 -40.04 44.13 10.89
CA VAL A 812 -39.60 42.88 10.34
C VAL A 812 -39.34 43.02 8.85
N VAL A 813 -38.09 42.95 8.44
CA VAL A 813 -37.67 43.10 7.04
C VAL A 813 -37.83 41.81 6.25
N LYS A 814 -37.48 40.68 6.88
CA LYS A 814 -37.51 39.36 6.23
C LYS A 814 -37.50 38.24 7.26
N ILE A 815 -38.23 37.15 6.97
CA ILE A 815 -38.15 35.90 7.73
C ILE A 815 -37.48 34.83 6.82
N ILE A 816 -36.38 34.29 7.27
CA ILE A 816 -35.63 33.23 6.58
C ILE A 816 -35.85 31.92 7.36
N CYS A 817 -36.61 31.01 6.75
CA CYS A 817 -36.88 29.70 7.32
C CYS A 817 -36.00 28.67 6.61
N VAL A 818 -35.17 27.97 7.39
CA VAL A 818 -34.43 26.78 6.95
C VAL A 818 -35.22 25.56 7.45
N PRO A 819 -35.82 24.77 6.56
CA PRO A 819 -36.66 23.63 6.94
C PRO A 819 -36.00 22.72 7.96
N LYS A 820 -36.77 22.34 8.99
CA LYS A 820 -36.34 21.43 10.07
C LYS A 820 -35.11 21.88 10.87
N LYS A 821 -34.67 23.15 10.81
CA LYS A 821 -33.46 23.65 11.49
C LYS A 821 -33.65 24.95 12.25
N LEU A 822 -34.00 26.00 11.56
CA LEU A 822 -34.08 27.34 12.18
C LEU A 822 -34.99 28.31 11.45
N VAL A 823 -35.43 29.28 12.18
CA VAL A 823 -36.06 30.49 11.63
C VAL A 823 -35.26 31.72 12.05
N ASN A 824 -34.76 32.49 11.08
CA ASN A 824 -34.05 33.74 11.33
C ASN A 824 -34.96 34.94 10.93
N ILE A 825 -35.26 35.76 11.92
CA ILE A 825 -36.05 36.99 11.73
C ILE A 825 -35.09 38.15 11.61
N VAL A 826 -35.12 38.82 10.46
CA VAL A 826 -34.32 40.04 10.22
C VAL A 826 -35.18 41.24 10.58
N VAL A 827 -34.79 41.98 11.58
CA VAL A 827 -35.44 43.22 12.05
C VAL A 827 -34.54 44.43 11.87
N LYS A 828 -35.16 45.60 11.59
CA LYS A 828 -34.48 46.86 11.46
C LYS A 828 -35.07 47.90 12.42
#